data_b3efbec9f3bd1fb03cb750c2ca97b30c
#
_entry.id   b3efbec9f3bd1fb03cb750c2ca97b30c
#
_cell.length_a   1.000
_cell.length_b   1.000
_cell.length_c   1.000
_cell.angle_alpha   90.00
_cell.angle_beta   90.00
_cell.angle_gamma   90.00
#
_symmetry.space_group_name_H-M   'P 1'
#
loop_
_entity.id
_entity.type
_entity.pdbx_description
1 polymer ?
#
loop_
_entity_poly.entity_id
_entity_poly.type
_entity_poly.pdbx_seq_one_letter_code
_entity_poly.pdbx_strand_id
1 'polypeptide(L)'
;MPKKKKDQRPVAGKLDENVHIKGAGTVQTEPIVDTLKSNYMPYAMSVILSRALPEIDGFKPSHRKLLYTMYNMKLLTGGFIKSANIVGRTMQLNPHGDAAIYDTMIRLSRGNESLLYPYVESKGNFGKAYSKNMMYAASRYTEAKLAPICRELFDDINKDTVDFVDNYDNTMKEPTLLPVTFPSILCNVTTGIAVGMASSIASFNLKEVCDTTIALIKNPAHVIADTLLAPDFVGGGYILYNKPELDKIYDTGRGSVRVRAKYTYDKKYNCIDVTEIPPTTTAEAIIDKIVELVKTNKVREISDIRDETDLTGLKITIDLKRGVHADELMLRLYKMTPLEDSFSCNFNVLVGGKPKVYGVRELLMAWIDFRLECVRRRLTFMLNKKRDQLHLLKGLSKILLDIDKAIMIVRETKAEVDVVPNLMIGFGIDETQAEYVAEIKLRHLNREYILKRIQDIENLENEIAQLEEVLSSQNKMKKVIVGELQAVAQKYDTGRRSEILYDVQEAAPETEQEAPDYPVTVFLSAEGYLKKIKTANLRLSGEQKLKEGDTMLREEEASNRDELLFFTNHYQVYKSRLSDFEDGKASQLGEYVAGKLEMEEDEQPVYMALLHEYKGYMLFAFENGKFAKVDVAAYQTKTNRKKLLNAYSAKSPLAAAMYIPEDTEVVLCSDSGRKLLLNTGGVLAKSTKDTIGISAMTLKKNKKVTGMYLYKEGEFEKPWRYRAKNLPAAGALPSAADIGEQLTF
;
A
#
# COMPACT_ATOMS: atom_id res chain seq x y z
N MET A 1 24.27 20.43 53.55
CA MET A 1 23.63 20.00 52.31
C MET A 1 23.57 21.17 51.33
N PRO A 2 24.25 21.18 50.21
CA PRO A 2 24.20 22.28 49.24
C PRO A 2 23.00 22.11 48.34
N LYS A 3 22.28 23.20 48.08
CA LYS A 3 21.12 23.29 47.20
C LYS A 3 21.49 22.95 45.74
N LYS A 4 20.77 22.01 45.11
CA LYS A 4 20.84 21.72 43.68
C LYS A 4 20.46 22.98 42.88
N LYS A 5 21.38 23.48 42.06
CA LYS A 5 21.10 24.47 41.00
C LYS A 5 20.17 23.81 39.97
N LYS A 6 19.05 24.47 39.67
CA LYS A 6 18.19 24.12 38.53
C LYS A 6 18.96 24.31 37.22
N ASP A 7 19.07 23.28 36.41
CA ASP A 7 19.51 23.35 35.02
C ASP A 7 18.56 24.28 34.26
N GLN A 8 19.04 25.47 33.93
CA GLN A 8 18.41 26.33 32.95
C GLN A 8 18.88 25.83 31.57
N ARG A 9 17.99 25.18 30.84
CA ARG A 9 18.19 24.95 29.41
C ARG A 9 18.20 26.31 28.71
N PRO A 10 19.17 26.63 27.85
CA PRO A 10 19.20 27.90 27.15
C PRO A 10 18.00 27.93 26.17
N VAL A 11 17.20 28.99 26.30
CA VAL A 11 16.19 29.40 25.33
C VAL A 11 16.92 29.72 24.03
N ALA A 12 16.37 29.27 22.89
CA ALA A 12 16.92 29.47 21.57
C ALA A 12 17.17 30.96 21.25
N GLY A 13 18.36 31.44 21.61
CA GLY A 13 18.93 32.68 21.13
C GLY A 13 19.76 32.36 19.88
N LYS A 14 19.86 33.31 18.95
CA LYS A 14 20.76 33.20 17.78
C LYS A 14 22.13 32.74 18.28
N LEU A 15 22.52 31.53 17.85
CA LEU A 15 23.89 31.04 18.05
C LEU A 15 24.81 31.93 17.23
N ASP A 16 25.83 32.52 17.87
CA ASP A 16 26.90 33.22 17.15
C ASP A 16 27.59 32.24 16.19
N GLU A 17 28.01 32.74 15.03
CA GLU A 17 28.47 31.95 13.87
C GLU A 17 29.61 30.97 14.12
N ASN A 18 30.24 30.99 15.30
CA ASN A 18 31.27 30.01 15.68
C ASN A 18 31.25 29.80 17.22
N VAL A 19 30.56 28.74 17.67
CA VAL A 19 30.62 28.29 19.04
C VAL A 19 31.68 27.21 19.18
N HIS A 20 32.79 27.51 19.86
CA HIS A 20 33.82 26.52 20.22
C HIS A 20 33.38 25.72 21.44
N ILE A 21 32.98 24.47 21.25
CA ILE A 21 32.75 23.52 22.34
C ILE A 21 34.05 22.77 22.58
N LYS A 22 34.60 22.90 23.78
CA LYS A 22 35.88 22.26 24.15
C LYS A 22 35.78 20.76 24.00
N GLY A 23 36.50 20.20 23.01
CA GLY A 23 36.52 18.76 22.67
C GLY A 23 35.51 18.30 21.61
N ALA A 24 34.65 19.18 21.06
CA ALA A 24 33.64 18.81 20.06
C ALA A 24 33.77 19.48 18.69
N GLY A 25 34.89 20.16 18.43
CA GLY A 25 35.11 20.88 17.16
C GLY A 25 34.37 22.21 17.05
N THR A 26 34.32 22.78 15.85
CA THR A 26 33.68 24.07 15.55
C THR A 26 32.22 23.83 15.19
N VAL A 27 31.29 24.48 15.89
CA VAL A 27 29.85 24.44 15.55
C VAL A 27 29.56 25.56 14.56
N GLN A 28 29.08 25.20 13.38
CA GLN A 28 28.63 26.15 12.36
C GLN A 28 27.09 26.16 12.31
N THR A 29 26.51 27.34 12.15
CA THR A 29 25.08 27.50 11.92
C THR A 29 24.83 27.37 10.40
N GLU A 30 24.10 26.32 10.00
CA GLU A 30 23.75 26.07 8.62
C GLU A 30 22.23 26.10 8.45
N PRO A 31 21.69 26.71 7.35
CA PRO A 31 20.27 26.67 7.06
C PRO A 31 19.78 25.22 6.92
N ILE A 32 18.66 24.88 7.55
CA ILE A 32 18.09 23.53 7.49
C ILE A 32 17.82 23.07 6.05
N VAL A 33 17.52 24.01 5.14
CA VAL A 33 17.30 23.73 3.73
C VAL A 33 18.57 23.21 3.05
N ASP A 34 19.74 23.75 3.40
CA ASP A 34 21.02 23.33 2.82
C ASP A 34 21.46 22.00 3.41
N THR A 35 21.24 21.76 4.70
CA THR A 35 21.40 20.45 5.35
C THR A 35 20.49 19.37 4.73
N LEU A 36 19.24 19.72 4.43
CA LEU A 36 18.31 18.81 3.74
C LEU A 36 18.77 18.49 2.33
N LYS A 37 19.26 19.46 1.58
CA LYS A 37 19.79 19.23 0.22
C LYS A 37 21.07 18.40 0.22
N SER A 38 22.00 18.68 1.13
CA SER A 38 23.30 18.01 1.17
C SER A 38 23.25 16.61 1.75
N ASN A 39 22.39 16.34 2.74
CA ASN A 39 22.37 15.07 3.48
C ASN A 39 21.14 14.21 3.20
N TYR A 40 19.93 14.80 3.22
CA TYR A 40 18.70 14.04 3.08
C TYR A 40 18.38 13.66 1.62
N MET A 41 18.67 14.54 0.66
CA MET A 41 18.43 14.24 -0.76
C MET A 41 19.28 13.08 -1.27
N PRO A 42 20.61 12.98 -1.01
CA PRO A 42 21.40 11.83 -1.38
C PRO A 42 20.90 10.54 -0.74
N TYR A 43 20.48 10.57 0.54
CA TYR A 43 19.86 9.43 1.21
C TYR A 43 18.56 9.02 0.51
N ALA A 44 17.65 9.96 0.26
CA ALA A 44 16.38 9.69 -0.43
C ALA A 44 16.62 9.08 -1.82
N MET A 45 17.55 9.64 -2.60
CA MET A 45 17.93 9.13 -3.91
C MET A 45 18.51 7.71 -3.83
N SER A 46 19.38 7.44 -2.87
CA SER A 46 19.92 6.10 -2.63
C SER A 46 18.84 5.07 -2.31
N VAL A 47 17.87 5.43 -1.44
CA VAL A 47 16.74 4.54 -1.10
C VAL A 47 15.85 4.28 -2.33
N ILE A 48 15.61 5.29 -3.16
CA ILE A 48 14.79 5.16 -4.38
C ILE A 48 15.50 4.26 -5.41
N LEU A 49 16.75 4.60 -5.77
CA LEU A 49 17.46 3.99 -6.90
C LEU A 49 18.08 2.61 -6.54
N SER A 50 18.58 2.46 -5.31
CA SER A 50 19.38 1.29 -4.97
C SER A 50 18.70 0.32 -4.01
N ARG A 51 17.42 0.55 -3.62
CA ARG A 51 16.79 -0.30 -2.60
C ARG A 51 15.32 -0.63 -2.87
N ALA A 52 14.46 0.38 -3.08
CA ALA A 52 13.03 0.20 -2.94
C ALA A 52 12.30 -0.10 -4.24
N LEU A 53 12.66 0.57 -5.33
CA LEU A 53 11.96 0.44 -6.60
C LEU A 53 12.57 -0.69 -7.45
N PRO A 54 11.72 -1.47 -8.16
CA PRO A 54 12.20 -2.40 -9.16
C PRO A 54 12.66 -1.67 -10.42
N GLU A 55 13.59 -2.28 -11.15
CA GLU A 55 14.00 -1.85 -12.47
C GLU A 55 13.24 -2.59 -13.57
N ILE A 56 13.48 -2.22 -14.83
CA ILE A 56 12.79 -2.77 -16.01
C ILE A 56 12.92 -4.30 -16.14
N ASP A 57 13.96 -4.89 -15.58
CA ASP A 57 14.16 -6.33 -15.50
C ASP A 57 13.27 -7.02 -14.43
N GLY A 58 12.46 -6.27 -13.69
CA GLY A 58 11.54 -6.76 -12.66
C GLY A 58 12.16 -7.00 -11.29
N PHE A 59 13.42 -6.65 -11.10
CA PHE A 59 14.15 -6.93 -9.87
C PHE A 59 14.60 -5.67 -9.15
N LYS A 60 14.62 -5.76 -7.82
CA LYS A 60 15.34 -4.84 -6.97
C LYS A 60 16.82 -5.24 -6.93
N PRO A 61 17.72 -4.33 -6.59
CA PRO A 61 19.16 -4.67 -6.47
C PRO A 61 19.43 -5.87 -5.56
N SER A 62 18.75 -5.97 -4.41
CA SER A 62 18.92 -7.12 -3.48
C SER A 62 18.50 -8.46 -4.10
N HIS A 63 17.40 -8.47 -4.88
CA HIS A 63 16.93 -9.67 -5.60
C HIS A 63 17.97 -10.08 -6.64
N ARG A 64 18.47 -9.12 -7.44
CA ARG A 64 19.43 -9.37 -8.52
C ARG A 64 20.74 -9.92 -7.98
N LYS A 65 21.28 -9.32 -6.92
CA LYS A 65 22.52 -9.77 -6.26
C LYS A 65 22.41 -11.19 -5.71
N LEU A 66 21.30 -11.52 -5.06
CA LEU A 66 21.04 -12.87 -4.55
C LEU A 66 20.96 -13.91 -5.69
N LEU A 67 20.12 -13.64 -6.70
CA LEU A 67 19.94 -14.57 -7.82
C LEU A 67 21.22 -14.74 -8.64
N TYR A 68 21.99 -13.66 -8.85
CA TYR A 68 23.29 -13.70 -9.53
C TYR A 68 24.34 -14.49 -8.73
N THR A 69 24.36 -14.33 -7.39
CA THR A 69 25.23 -15.17 -6.54
C THR A 69 24.86 -16.65 -6.68
N MET A 70 23.58 -16.99 -6.65
CA MET A 70 23.13 -18.37 -6.82
C MET A 70 23.49 -18.93 -8.21
N TYR A 71 23.42 -18.09 -9.26
CA TYR A 71 23.86 -18.46 -10.61
C TYR A 71 25.36 -18.76 -10.66
N ASN A 72 26.21 -17.90 -10.09
CA ASN A 72 27.68 -18.09 -10.02
C ASN A 72 28.06 -19.33 -9.20
N MET A 73 27.24 -19.71 -8.22
CA MET A 73 27.35 -20.97 -7.48
C MET A 73 26.89 -22.19 -8.28
N LYS A 74 26.48 -22.01 -9.56
CA LYS A 74 25.97 -23.04 -10.48
C LYS A 74 24.72 -23.76 -9.97
N LEU A 75 23.88 -23.07 -9.17
CA LEU A 75 22.68 -23.65 -8.58
C LEU A 75 21.50 -23.76 -9.56
N LEU A 76 21.64 -23.33 -10.80
CA LEU A 76 20.65 -23.54 -11.86
C LEU A 76 20.64 -25.00 -12.35
N THR A 77 21.82 -25.63 -12.41
CA THR A 77 22.00 -27.02 -12.86
C THR A 77 22.45 -27.95 -11.73
N GLY A 78 22.90 -27.36 -10.60
CA GLY A 78 23.39 -28.09 -9.43
C GLY A 78 22.27 -28.58 -8.51
N GLY A 79 22.68 -29.25 -7.42
CA GLY A 79 21.78 -29.72 -6.36
C GLY A 79 21.43 -28.61 -5.35
N PHE A 80 20.55 -28.96 -4.42
CA PHE A 80 20.25 -28.09 -3.28
C PHE A 80 21.47 -27.92 -2.36
N ILE A 81 21.64 -26.71 -1.85
CA ILE A 81 22.65 -26.41 -0.83
C ILE A 81 22.02 -25.65 0.34
N LYS A 82 22.67 -25.62 1.48
CA LYS A 82 22.20 -24.90 2.67
C LYS A 82 22.02 -23.41 2.38
N SER A 83 20.87 -22.88 2.76
CA SER A 83 20.54 -21.46 2.59
C SER A 83 21.55 -20.54 3.25
N ALA A 84 22.08 -20.92 4.41
CA ALA A 84 23.15 -20.18 5.11
C ALA A 84 24.42 -19.99 4.24
N ASN A 85 24.78 -20.99 3.42
CA ASN A 85 25.93 -20.87 2.52
C ASN A 85 25.65 -19.87 1.38
N ILE A 86 24.44 -19.87 0.81
CA ILE A 86 24.02 -18.91 -0.21
C ILE A 86 24.05 -17.50 0.37
N VAL A 87 23.47 -17.30 1.57
CA VAL A 87 23.46 -16.02 2.27
C VAL A 87 24.87 -15.49 2.49
N GLY A 88 25.77 -16.32 3.03
CA GLY A 88 27.16 -15.92 3.26
C GLY A 88 27.90 -15.50 1.98
N ARG A 89 27.66 -16.21 0.86
CA ARG A 89 28.20 -15.82 -0.44
C ARG A 89 27.62 -14.53 -0.99
N THR A 90 26.32 -14.31 -0.77
CA THR A 90 25.64 -13.12 -1.26
C THR A 90 26.13 -11.84 -0.57
N MET A 91 26.64 -11.93 0.66
CA MET A 91 27.21 -10.78 1.39
C MET A 91 28.41 -10.16 0.67
N GLN A 92 29.09 -10.89 -0.21
CA GLN A 92 30.19 -10.36 -1.03
C GLN A 92 29.69 -9.33 -2.07
N LEU A 93 28.44 -9.41 -2.50
CA LEU A 93 27.81 -8.44 -3.41
C LEU A 93 26.85 -7.50 -2.67
N ASN A 94 26.24 -7.94 -1.58
CA ASN A 94 25.23 -7.19 -0.83
C ASN A 94 25.68 -7.03 0.64
N PRO A 95 26.33 -5.91 1.01
CA PRO A 95 26.91 -5.69 2.34
C PRO A 95 25.85 -5.34 3.39
N HIS A 96 24.80 -6.16 3.49
CA HIS A 96 23.73 -6.04 4.47
C HIS A 96 23.70 -7.26 5.40
N GLY A 97 22.94 -7.17 6.49
CA GLY A 97 22.80 -8.27 7.44
C GLY A 97 22.25 -9.55 6.78
N ASP A 98 22.75 -10.69 7.25
CA ASP A 98 22.38 -12.03 6.78
C ASP A 98 20.85 -12.28 6.84
N ALA A 99 20.17 -11.78 7.87
CA ALA A 99 18.72 -11.87 8.01
C ALA A 99 17.99 -11.24 6.82
N ALA A 100 18.40 -10.03 6.37
CA ALA A 100 17.76 -9.35 5.25
C ALA A 100 17.94 -10.09 3.91
N ILE A 101 19.12 -10.71 3.72
CA ILE A 101 19.38 -11.53 2.54
C ILE A 101 18.55 -12.80 2.58
N TYR A 102 18.44 -13.43 3.76
CA TYR A 102 17.64 -14.63 3.92
C TYR A 102 16.15 -14.34 3.74
N ASP A 103 15.63 -13.26 4.28
CA ASP A 103 14.24 -12.80 4.05
C ASP A 103 13.96 -12.58 2.56
N THR A 104 14.93 -12.04 1.83
CA THR A 104 14.82 -11.89 0.37
C THR A 104 14.73 -13.26 -0.30
N MET A 105 15.56 -14.24 0.11
CA MET A 105 15.50 -15.61 -0.42
C MET A 105 14.17 -16.29 -0.12
N ILE A 106 13.63 -16.12 1.09
CA ILE A 106 12.33 -16.64 1.50
C ILE A 106 11.25 -16.14 0.54
N ARG A 107 11.18 -14.83 0.32
CA ARG A 107 10.17 -14.21 -0.55
C ARG A 107 10.28 -14.64 -2.02
N LEU A 108 11.48 -14.95 -2.50
CA LEU A 108 11.69 -15.44 -3.87
C LEU A 108 11.45 -16.95 -4.03
N SER A 109 11.19 -17.67 -2.93
CA SER A 109 11.09 -19.12 -2.90
C SER A 109 9.67 -19.63 -3.19
N ARG A 110 9.61 -20.81 -3.80
CA ARG A 110 8.36 -21.55 -4.03
C ARG A 110 7.66 -21.90 -2.73
N GLY A 111 8.39 -22.27 -1.69
CA GLY A 111 7.84 -22.72 -0.42
C GLY A 111 7.10 -21.64 0.35
N ASN A 112 7.45 -20.37 0.14
CA ASN A 112 6.79 -19.23 0.80
C ASN A 112 5.45 -18.84 0.16
N GLU A 113 5.22 -19.16 -1.12
CA GLU A 113 3.99 -18.85 -1.87
C GLU A 113 3.65 -17.35 -1.92
N SER A 114 4.69 -16.50 -2.01
CA SER A 114 4.51 -15.04 -2.19
C SER A 114 4.57 -14.61 -3.65
N LEU A 115 5.12 -15.44 -4.55
CA LEU A 115 5.28 -15.16 -5.98
C LEU A 115 4.47 -16.13 -6.83
N LEU A 116 3.87 -15.61 -7.89
CA LEU A 116 3.17 -16.42 -8.89
C LEU A 116 4.17 -17.31 -9.66
N TYR A 117 5.33 -16.76 -10.00
CA TYR A 117 6.45 -17.46 -10.65
C TYR A 117 7.71 -17.35 -9.79
N PRO A 118 7.92 -18.28 -8.84
CA PRO A 118 9.05 -18.23 -7.93
C PRO A 118 10.37 -18.50 -8.65
N TYR A 119 11.43 -17.82 -8.20
CA TYR A 119 12.79 -17.93 -8.75
C TYR A 119 13.70 -18.89 -7.97
N VAL A 120 13.30 -19.26 -6.77
CA VAL A 120 14.08 -20.14 -5.89
C VAL A 120 13.25 -21.38 -5.56
N GLU A 121 13.81 -22.55 -5.89
CA GLU A 121 13.31 -23.83 -5.39
C GLU A 121 13.78 -24.03 -3.94
N SER A 122 12.90 -24.50 -3.11
CA SER A 122 13.09 -24.57 -1.66
C SER A 122 12.88 -25.99 -1.13
N LYS A 123 13.71 -26.36 -0.13
CA LYS A 123 13.58 -27.61 0.61
C LYS A 123 13.69 -27.33 2.11
N GLY A 124 12.69 -27.78 2.88
CA GLY A 124 12.50 -27.42 4.27
C GLY A 124 11.42 -26.36 4.46
N ASN A 125 11.30 -25.82 5.67
CA ASN A 125 10.26 -24.86 6.00
C ASN A 125 10.69 -23.42 5.65
N PHE A 126 10.08 -22.86 4.61
CA PHE A 126 10.23 -21.47 4.16
C PHE A 126 9.08 -20.56 4.60
N GLY A 127 8.24 -21.01 5.54
CA GLY A 127 7.05 -20.27 5.96
C GLY A 127 6.00 -20.15 4.86
N LYS A 128 4.94 -19.41 5.17
CA LYS A 128 3.86 -19.12 4.22
C LYS A 128 3.51 -17.63 4.26
N ALA A 129 3.41 -17.01 3.08
CA ALA A 129 3.13 -15.57 2.99
C ALA A 129 1.75 -15.20 3.53
N TYR A 130 0.78 -16.10 3.46
CA TYR A 130 -0.59 -15.91 3.91
C TYR A 130 -0.82 -16.17 5.41
N SER A 131 0.23 -16.57 6.16
CA SER A 131 0.11 -16.83 7.60
C SER A 131 1.28 -16.23 8.38
N LYS A 132 0.98 -15.52 9.46
CA LYS A 132 1.97 -14.99 10.41
C LYS A 132 2.51 -16.08 11.35
N ASN A 133 1.73 -17.10 11.61
CA ASN A 133 2.08 -18.20 12.51
C ASN A 133 2.99 -19.24 11.84
N MET A 134 2.91 -19.38 10.51
CA MET A 134 3.75 -20.27 9.74
C MET A 134 5.09 -19.58 9.37
N MET A 135 5.92 -19.32 10.38
CA MET A 135 7.24 -18.72 10.18
C MET A 135 8.23 -19.71 9.58
N TYR A 136 9.20 -19.20 8.83
CA TYR A 136 10.26 -19.98 8.23
C TYR A 136 11.30 -20.44 9.27
N ALA A 137 11.97 -21.55 8.98
CA ALA A 137 13.07 -22.06 9.78
C ALA A 137 14.36 -21.28 9.53
N ALA A 138 15.30 -21.32 10.48
CA ALA A 138 16.61 -20.68 10.31
C ALA A 138 17.38 -21.24 9.08
N SER A 139 18.17 -20.39 8.44
CA SER A 139 18.87 -20.67 7.17
C SER A 139 19.78 -21.91 7.18
N ARG A 140 20.24 -22.34 8.37
CA ARG A 140 21.04 -23.56 8.56
C ARG A 140 20.23 -24.85 8.38
N TYR A 141 18.90 -24.79 8.48
CA TYR A 141 18.02 -25.97 8.33
C TYR A 141 17.40 -26.08 6.95
N THR A 142 17.34 -24.99 6.19
CA THR A 142 16.75 -24.96 4.87
C THR A 142 17.79 -25.12 3.76
N GLU A 143 17.34 -25.58 2.60
CA GLU A 143 18.17 -25.73 1.40
C GLU A 143 17.46 -25.07 0.21
N ALA A 144 18.24 -24.49 -0.71
CA ALA A 144 17.72 -23.80 -1.88
C ALA A 144 18.57 -24.04 -3.12
N LYS A 145 17.95 -23.86 -4.27
CA LYS A 145 18.59 -23.76 -5.60
C LYS A 145 17.76 -22.84 -6.49
N LEU A 146 18.28 -22.46 -7.67
CA LEU A 146 17.51 -21.69 -8.64
C LEU A 146 16.44 -22.54 -9.29
N ALA A 147 15.26 -21.94 -9.48
CA ALA A 147 14.15 -22.54 -10.22
C ALA A 147 14.46 -22.59 -11.74
N PRO A 148 13.87 -23.52 -12.49
CA PRO A 148 14.13 -23.66 -13.93
C PRO A 148 13.85 -22.40 -14.75
N ILE A 149 12.89 -21.56 -14.33
CA ILE A 149 12.57 -20.28 -14.99
C ILE A 149 13.75 -19.29 -14.98
N CYS A 150 14.70 -19.45 -14.04
CA CYS A 150 15.90 -18.62 -13.98
C CYS A 150 16.82 -18.79 -15.22
N ARG A 151 16.63 -19.80 -16.06
CA ARG A 151 17.28 -19.85 -17.37
C ARG A 151 16.95 -18.62 -18.18
N GLU A 152 15.73 -18.21 -18.15
CA GLU A 152 15.23 -17.03 -18.87
C GLU A 152 15.77 -15.70 -18.33
N LEU A 153 16.45 -15.73 -17.19
CA LEU A 153 17.15 -14.57 -16.60
C LEU A 153 18.65 -14.58 -16.94
N PHE A 154 19.29 -15.75 -17.09
CA PHE A 154 20.73 -15.88 -17.07
C PHE A 154 21.38 -16.47 -18.32
N ASP A 155 20.65 -17.16 -19.21
CA ASP A 155 21.24 -17.86 -20.37
C ASP A 155 22.04 -16.94 -21.30
N ASP A 156 21.72 -15.67 -21.33
CA ASP A 156 22.42 -14.67 -22.14
C ASP A 156 23.42 -13.80 -21.38
N ILE A 157 23.56 -13.95 -20.05
CA ILE A 157 24.35 -13.02 -19.22
C ILE A 157 25.84 -12.96 -19.58
N ASN A 158 26.41 -14.07 -20.08
CA ASN A 158 27.81 -14.20 -20.47
C ASN A 158 28.05 -13.79 -21.95
N LYS A 159 27.07 -13.15 -22.60
CA LYS A 159 27.12 -12.77 -24.02
C LYS A 159 27.11 -11.25 -24.19
N ASP A 160 27.68 -10.53 -23.25
CA ASP A 160 27.77 -9.07 -23.22
C ASP A 160 26.42 -8.34 -23.41
N THR A 161 25.35 -8.93 -22.89
CA THR A 161 23.97 -8.42 -23.08
C THR A 161 23.60 -7.27 -22.18
N VAL A 162 24.25 -7.16 -21.01
CA VAL A 162 24.03 -6.13 -19.98
C VAL A 162 25.38 -5.62 -19.46
N ASP A 163 25.35 -4.43 -18.86
CA ASP A 163 26.56 -3.84 -18.30
C ASP A 163 26.87 -4.43 -16.93
N PHE A 164 28.16 -4.50 -16.61
CA PHE A 164 28.68 -4.92 -15.31
C PHE A 164 29.39 -3.76 -14.65
N VAL A 165 29.16 -3.61 -13.36
CA VAL A 165 29.82 -2.61 -12.50
C VAL A 165 30.59 -3.33 -11.39
N ASP A 166 31.55 -2.64 -10.80
CA ASP A 166 32.25 -3.15 -9.63
C ASP A 166 31.29 -3.17 -8.42
N ASN A 167 31.42 -4.18 -7.57
CA ASN A 167 30.69 -4.27 -6.31
C ASN A 167 31.20 -3.20 -5.32
N TYR A 168 30.62 -3.15 -4.13
CA TYR A 168 30.89 -2.12 -3.12
C TYR A 168 32.37 -2.00 -2.67
N ASP A 169 33.19 -3.05 -2.81
CA ASP A 169 34.60 -3.09 -2.42
C ASP A 169 35.56 -3.26 -3.63
N ASN A 170 35.06 -3.19 -4.85
CA ASN A 170 35.81 -3.36 -6.12
C ASN A 170 36.52 -4.70 -6.27
N THR A 171 36.09 -5.73 -5.55
CA THR A 171 36.70 -7.08 -5.64
C THR A 171 36.01 -7.97 -6.66
N MET A 172 34.76 -7.68 -7.01
CA MET A 172 33.94 -8.48 -7.91
C MET A 172 33.12 -7.58 -8.84
N LYS A 173 32.62 -8.15 -9.93
CA LYS A 173 31.69 -7.47 -10.83
C LYS A 173 30.30 -8.02 -10.67
N GLU A 174 29.31 -7.14 -10.73
CA GLU A 174 27.89 -7.46 -10.66
C GLU A 174 27.13 -6.86 -11.85
N PRO A 175 26.10 -7.54 -12.38
CA PRO A 175 25.30 -7.01 -13.48
C PRO A 175 24.41 -5.87 -13.00
N THR A 176 24.30 -4.82 -13.80
CA THR A 176 23.37 -3.70 -13.54
C THR A 176 21.93 -4.14 -13.69
N LEU A 177 21.62 -4.96 -14.69
CA LEU A 177 20.32 -5.54 -15.00
C LEU A 177 20.50 -7.02 -15.37
N LEU A 178 19.42 -7.81 -15.35
CA LEU A 178 19.40 -9.17 -15.90
C LEU A 178 18.81 -9.17 -17.32
N PRO A 179 19.37 -9.94 -18.27
CA PRO A 179 18.90 -9.97 -19.66
C PRO A 179 17.65 -10.83 -19.85
N VAL A 180 16.59 -10.48 -19.10
CA VAL A 180 15.35 -11.27 -19.02
C VAL A 180 14.67 -11.45 -20.39
N THR A 181 14.22 -12.68 -20.68
CA THR A 181 13.59 -13.04 -21.96
C THR A 181 12.08 -12.77 -22.00
N PHE A 182 11.48 -12.41 -20.86
CA PHE A 182 10.05 -12.09 -20.73
C PHE A 182 9.86 -10.90 -19.75
N PRO A 183 8.73 -10.16 -19.82
CA PRO A 183 8.48 -9.00 -18.95
C PRO A 183 8.20 -9.43 -17.48
N SER A 184 9.22 -9.88 -16.78
CA SER A 184 9.16 -10.38 -15.41
C SER A 184 8.58 -9.37 -14.41
N ILE A 185 8.70 -8.07 -14.71
CA ILE A 185 8.17 -6.95 -13.90
C ILE A 185 6.64 -7.02 -13.69
N LEU A 186 5.89 -7.63 -14.63
CA LEU A 186 4.45 -7.82 -14.55
C LEU A 186 4.04 -9.24 -14.12
N CYS A 187 4.98 -10.19 -14.01
CA CYS A 187 4.64 -11.59 -13.72
C CYS A 187 4.58 -11.91 -12.22
N ASN A 188 5.14 -11.05 -11.37
CA ASN A 188 5.14 -11.23 -9.92
C ASN A 188 4.78 -9.94 -9.19
N VAL A 189 4.08 -10.06 -8.06
CA VAL A 189 3.80 -8.91 -7.20
C VAL A 189 5.10 -8.30 -6.71
N THR A 190 5.23 -6.99 -6.88
CA THR A 190 6.38 -6.24 -6.37
C THR A 190 5.88 -5.01 -5.59
N THR A 191 6.25 -4.93 -4.31
CA THR A 191 5.93 -3.78 -3.45
C THR A 191 7.23 -3.16 -2.96
N GLY A 192 7.29 -1.84 -2.90
CA GLY A 192 8.46 -1.11 -2.40
C GLY A 192 8.06 0.23 -1.80
N ILE A 193 8.65 0.58 -0.67
CA ILE A 193 8.43 1.85 0.00
C ILE A 193 9.75 2.59 0.02
N ALA A 194 9.79 3.73 -0.66
CA ALA A 194 10.92 4.65 -0.70
C ALA A 194 10.56 5.98 -0.02
N VAL A 195 11.49 6.91 -0.01
CA VAL A 195 11.26 8.26 0.51
C VAL A 195 10.45 9.06 -0.51
N GLY A 196 9.25 9.46 -0.16
CA GLY A 196 8.36 10.23 -1.04
C GLY A 196 7.78 9.46 -2.23
N MET A 197 8.11 8.18 -2.39
CA MET A 197 7.65 7.32 -3.49
C MET A 197 7.35 5.91 -2.99
N ALA A 198 6.39 5.27 -3.61
CA ALA A 198 6.09 3.86 -3.39
C ALA A 198 5.87 3.16 -4.74
N SER A 199 6.10 1.86 -4.77
CA SER A 199 5.76 0.99 -5.88
C SER A 199 4.86 -0.14 -5.38
N SER A 200 3.82 -0.44 -6.12
CA SER A 200 2.92 -1.56 -5.89
C SER A 200 2.47 -2.09 -7.24
N ILE A 201 3.10 -3.14 -7.70
CA ILE A 201 2.86 -3.73 -9.02
C ILE A 201 2.12 -5.04 -8.81
N ALA A 202 0.93 -5.16 -9.41
CA ALA A 202 0.18 -6.40 -9.42
C ALA A 202 0.84 -7.42 -10.34
N SER A 203 0.70 -8.70 -10.02
CA SER A 203 1.09 -9.79 -10.92
C SER A 203 0.01 -10.08 -11.95
N PHE A 204 0.44 -10.56 -13.11
CA PHE A 204 -0.42 -11.02 -14.19
C PHE A 204 0.03 -12.40 -14.67
N ASN A 205 -0.86 -13.11 -15.32
CA ASN A 205 -0.53 -14.42 -15.90
C ASN A 205 0.58 -14.28 -16.97
N LEU A 206 1.61 -15.13 -16.88
CA LEU A 206 2.79 -15.09 -17.75
C LEU A 206 2.43 -15.18 -19.23
N LYS A 207 1.51 -16.07 -19.58
CA LYS A 207 1.07 -16.25 -20.98
C LYS A 207 0.37 -14.99 -21.49
N GLU A 208 -0.54 -14.40 -20.69
CA GLU A 208 -1.22 -13.16 -21.06
C GLU A 208 -0.23 -12.01 -21.25
N VAL A 209 0.78 -11.89 -20.37
CA VAL A 209 1.84 -10.87 -20.49
C VAL A 209 2.67 -11.08 -21.77
N CYS A 210 3.05 -12.33 -22.07
CA CYS A 210 3.79 -12.64 -23.29
C CYS A 210 2.94 -12.37 -24.54
N ASP A 211 1.69 -12.82 -24.57
CA ASP A 211 0.77 -12.62 -25.69
C ASP A 211 0.50 -11.13 -25.95
N THR A 212 0.31 -10.34 -24.88
CA THR A 212 0.15 -8.88 -24.96
C THR A 212 1.40 -8.22 -25.52
N THR A 213 2.58 -8.63 -25.05
CA THR A 213 3.86 -8.11 -25.55
C THR A 213 4.06 -8.43 -27.02
N ILE A 214 3.74 -9.65 -27.43
CA ILE A 214 3.77 -10.07 -28.85
C ILE A 214 2.80 -9.23 -29.68
N ALA A 215 1.59 -8.98 -29.18
CA ALA A 215 0.59 -8.15 -29.86
C ALA A 215 1.08 -6.71 -30.02
N LEU A 216 1.71 -6.12 -29.00
CA LEU A 216 2.31 -4.78 -29.06
C LEU A 216 3.50 -4.71 -30.02
N ILE A 217 4.34 -5.74 -30.11
CA ILE A 217 5.44 -5.80 -31.10
C ILE A 217 4.87 -5.77 -32.52
N LYS A 218 3.75 -6.46 -32.78
CA LYS A 218 3.08 -6.50 -34.10
C LYS A 218 2.30 -5.22 -34.37
N ASN A 219 1.60 -4.69 -33.39
CA ASN A 219 0.76 -3.50 -33.48
C ASN A 219 0.89 -2.66 -32.20
N PRO A 220 1.65 -1.56 -32.20
CA PRO A 220 1.80 -0.68 -31.02
C PRO A 220 0.49 -0.08 -30.50
N ALA A 221 -0.57 -0.05 -31.32
CA ALA A 221 -1.90 0.44 -30.94
C ALA A 221 -2.84 -0.66 -30.39
N HIS A 222 -2.33 -1.89 -30.20
CA HIS A 222 -3.12 -3.02 -29.66
C HIS A 222 -3.82 -2.65 -28.34
N VAL A 223 -5.10 -3.05 -28.18
CA VAL A 223 -5.85 -2.81 -26.94
C VAL A 223 -5.40 -3.81 -25.89
N ILE A 224 -4.84 -3.33 -24.78
CA ILE A 224 -4.25 -4.18 -23.73
C ILE A 224 -5.27 -5.17 -23.16
N ALA A 225 -6.51 -4.72 -22.91
CA ALA A 225 -7.57 -5.52 -22.32
C ALA A 225 -8.00 -6.72 -23.16
N ASP A 226 -7.66 -6.77 -24.46
CA ASP A 226 -8.00 -7.90 -25.32
C ASP A 226 -7.13 -9.14 -25.06
N THR A 227 -5.94 -8.94 -24.50
CA THR A 227 -4.96 -10.00 -24.25
C THR A 227 -4.50 -10.10 -22.81
N LEU A 228 -4.62 -9.04 -22.03
CA LEU A 228 -4.34 -9.00 -20.58
C LEU A 228 -5.66 -8.80 -19.84
N LEU A 229 -6.24 -9.88 -19.32
CA LEU A 229 -7.61 -9.87 -18.84
C LEU A 229 -7.78 -9.15 -17.50
N ALA A 230 -6.95 -9.50 -16.51
CA ALA A 230 -6.94 -8.92 -15.19
C ALA A 230 -5.68 -9.38 -14.42
N PRO A 231 -5.34 -8.76 -13.27
CA PRO A 231 -4.33 -9.30 -12.37
C PRO A 231 -4.56 -10.76 -12.00
N ASP A 232 -3.48 -11.47 -11.72
CA ASP A 232 -3.47 -12.88 -11.31
C ASP A 232 -2.55 -13.04 -10.11
N PHE A 233 -3.05 -13.57 -8.99
CA PHE A 233 -2.33 -13.64 -7.73
C PHE A 233 -2.04 -15.08 -7.31
N VAL A 234 -0.92 -15.31 -6.67
CA VAL A 234 -0.47 -16.63 -6.22
C VAL A 234 -1.46 -17.31 -5.27
N GLY A 235 -2.12 -16.54 -4.41
CA GLY A 235 -3.15 -17.00 -3.47
C GLY A 235 -4.49 -17.34 -4.12
N GLY A 236 -4.66 -17.11 -5.42
CA GLY A 236 -5.93 -17.34 -6.11
C GLY A 236 -6.98 -16.27 -5.79
N GLY A 237 -8.19 -16.73 -5.44
CA GLY A 237 -9.36 -15.88 -5.17
C GLY A 237 -10.08 -15.41 -6.42
N TYR A 238 -11.12 -14.61 -6.21
CA TYR A 238 -11.91 -14.01 -7.29
C TYR A 238 -11.51 -12.56 -7.52
N ILE A 239 -11.16 -12.22 -8.77
CA ILE A 239 -11.01 -10.83 -9.20
C ILE A 239 -12.38 -10.30 -9.59
N LEU A 240 -12.84 -9.26 -8.91
CA LEU A 240 -14.09 -8.59 -9.25
C LEU A 240 -13.86 -7.68 -10.45
N TYR A 241 -14.39 -8.09 -11.62
CA TYR A 241 -14.14 -7.39 -12.88
C TYR A 241 -14.77 -5.98 -12.87
N ASN A 242 -13.93 -4.97 -13.03
CA ASN A 242 -14.35 -3.59 -13.20
C ASN A 242 -13.57 -2.97 -14.35
N LYS A 243 -14.16 -2.93 -15.54
CA LYS A 243 -13.50 -2.44 -16.75
C LYS A 243 -12.94 -1.02 -16.59
N PRO A 244 -13.66 0.00 -16.11
CA PRO A 244 -13.12 1.35 -15.93
C PRO A 244 -11.88 1.43 -15.05
N GLU A 245 -11.83 0.67 -13.96
CA GLU A 245 -10.65 0.64 -13.07
C GLU A 245 -9.48 -0.13 -13.70
N LEU A 246 -9.74 -1.21 -14.43
CA LEU A 246 -8.69 -1.94 -15.17
C LEU A 246 -8.11 -1.10 -16.30
N ASP A 247 -8.93 -0.45 -17.10
CA ASP A 247 -8.49 0.46 -18.16
C ASP A 247 -7.62 1.59 -17.59
N LYS A 248 -8.03 2.17 -16.45
CA LYS A 248 -7.23 3.17 -15.74
C LYS A 248 -5.88 2.65 -15.27
N ILE A 249 -5.81 1.40 -14.75
CA ILE A 249 -4.54 0.76 -14.39
C ILE A 249 -3.68 0.55 -15.64
N TYR A 250 -4.25 0.07 -16.74
CA TYR A 250 -3.52 -0.18 -17.99
C TYR A 250 -2.96 1.09 -18.61
N ASP A 251 -3.69 2.21 -18.52
CA ASP A 251 -3.27 3.49 -19.10
C ASP A 251 -2.32 4.26 -18.20
N THR A 252 -2.56 4.26 -16.87
CA THR A 252 -1.85 5.16 -15.94
C THR A 252 -0.94 4.45 -14.94
N GLY A 253 -1.02 3.12 -14.82
CA GLY A 253 -0.35 2.36 -13.77
C GLY A 253 -0.89 2.58 -12.36
N ARG A 254 -2.04 3.28 -12.22
CA ARG A 254 -2.68 3.60 -10.94
C ARG A 254 -4.14 3.18 -10.92
N GLY A 255 -4.57 2.63 -9.81
CA GLY A 255 -5.95 2.20 -9.61
C GLY A 255 -6.01 1.17 -8.49
N SER A 256 -7.13 0.48 -8.39
CA SER A 256 -7.30 -0.61 -7.42
C SER A 256 -8.10 -1.75 -8.01
N VAL A 257 -7.76 -2.97 -7.61
CA VAL A 257 -8.47 -4.19 -8.00
C VAL A 257 -9.00 -4.86 -6.76
N ARG A 258 -10.31 -5.13 -6.72
CA ARG A 258 -10.92 -5.86 -5.61
C ARG A 258 -10.70 -7.36 -5.80
N VAL A 259 -10.24 -8.00 -4.74
CA VAL A 259 -10.00 -9.45 -4.68
C VAL A 259 -10.85 -10.03 -3.58
N ARG A 260 -11.59 -11.09 -3.88
CA ARG A 260 -12.50 -11.77 -2.95
C ARG A 260 -12.00 -13.18 -2.68
N ALA A 261 -12.09 -13.60 -1.43
CA ALA A 261 -11.78 -14.96 -1.00
C ALA A 261 -12.68 -16.00 -1.67
N LYS A 262 -12.13 -17.18 -1.90
CA LYS A 262 -12.87 -18.34 -2.41
C LYS A 262 -13.23 -19.26 -1.27
N TYR A 263 -14.44 -19.75 -1.27
CA TYR A 263 -14.95 -20.66 -0.24
C TYR A 263 -15.79 -21.79 -0.82
N THR A 264 -15.96 -22.83 -0.02
CA THR A 264 -16.89 -23.93 -0.28
C THR A 264 -17.76 -24.14 0.98
N TYR A 265 -19.03 -24.48 0.76
CA TYR A 265 -19.93 -24.81 1.85
C TYR A 265 -20.08 -26.33 1.98
N ASP A 266 -19.64 -26.87 3.12
CA ASP A 266 -19.84 -28.27 3.46
C ASP A 266 -21.18 -28.45 4.22
N LYS A 267 -22.17 -29.00 3.49
CA LYS A 267 -23.51 -29.26 4.04
C LYS A 267 -23.52 -30.32 5.16
N LYS A 268 -22.57 -31.28 5.16
CA LYS A 268 -22.51 -32.35 6.13
C LYS A 268 -22.09 -31.83 7.50
N TYR A 269 -21.12 -30.97 7.54
CA TYR A 269 -20.59 -30.40 8.78
C TYR A 269 -21.17 -29.01 9.07
N ASN A 270 -21.98 -28.46 8.17
CA ASN A 270 -22.59 -27.12 8.28
C ASN A 270 -21.54 -26.04 8.52
N CYS A 271 -20.46 -26.07 7.75
CA CYS A 271 -19.36 -25.13 7.84
C CYS A 271 -18.99 -24.55 6.47
N ILE A 272 -18.37 -23.38 6.49
CA ILE A 272 -17.77 -22.72 5.33
C ILE A 272 -16.26 -22.91 5.42
N ASP A 273 -15.67 -23.50 4.40
CA ASP A 273 -14.23 -23.64 4.24
C ASP A 273 -13.70 -22.60 3.28
N VAL A 274 -12.91 -21.64 3.76
CA VAL A 274 -12.21 -20.63 2.94
C VAL A 274 -10.83 -21.17 2.60
N THR A 275 -10.56 -21.32 1.29
CA THR A 275 -9.34 -21.94 0.78
C THR A 275 -8.40 -20.98 0.06
N GLU A 276 -8.90 -19.84 -0.39
CA GLU A 276 -8.13 -18.80 -1.08
C GLU A 276 -8.51 -17.44 -0.53
N ILE A 277 -7.52 -16.57 -0.26
CA ILE A 277 -7.71 -15.26 0.36
C ILE A 277 -7.02 -14.15 -0.45
N PRO A 278 -7.43 -12.88 -0.30
CA PRO A 278 -6.76 -11.76 -0.95
C PRO A 278 -5.27 -11.67 -0.59
N PRO A 279 -4.41 -11.23 -1.53
CA PRO A 279 -2.96 -11.14 -1.32
C PRO A 279 -2.54 -10.04 -0.31
N THR A 280 -3.49 -9.22 0.13
CA THR A 280 -3.28 -8.08 1.03
C THR A 280 -3.46 -8.45 2.50
N THR A 281 -3.92 -9.66 2.81
CA THR A 281 -4.28 -10.10 4.16
C THR A 281 -3.65 -11.44 4.54
N THR A 282 -3.85 -11.88 5.78
CA THR A 282 -3.42 -13.18 6.30
C THR A 282 -4.58 -13.90 6.96
N ALA A 283 -4.44 -15.23 7.11
CA ALA A 283 -5.45 -16.06 7.75
C ALA A 283 -5.82 -15.54 9.15
N GLU A 284 -4.83 -15.21 9.95
CA GLU A 284 -5.02 -14.71 11.31
C GLU A 284 -5.77 -13.37 11.34
N ALA A 285 -5.46 -12.46 10.40
CA ALA A 285 -6.15 -11.15 10.33
C ALA A 285 -7.64 -11.30 10.01
N ILE A 286 -7.99 -12.29 9.18
CA ILE A 286 -9.38 -12.63 8.86
C ILE A 286 -10.07 -13.24 10.10
N ILE A 287 -9.43 -14.21 10.74
CA ILE A 287 -9.95 -14.88 11.93
C ILE A 287 -10.18 -13.87 13.06
N ASP A 288 -9.18 -13.04 13.36
CA ASP A 288 -9.27 -12.02 14.41
C ASP A 288 -10.43 -11.06 14.15
N LYS A 289 -10.62 -10.65 12.89
CA LYS A 289 -11.71 -9.74 12.52
C LYS A 289 -13.09 -10.40 12.64
N ILE A 290 -13.22 -11.66 12.25
CA ILE A 290 -14.48 -12.41 12.42
C ILE A 290 -14.79 -12.61 13.92
N VAL A 291 -13.80 -12.96 14.73
CA VAL A 291 -13.93 -13.08 16.19
C VAL A 291 -14.39 -11.76 16.82
N GLU A 292 -13.82 -10.63 16.39
CA GLU A 292 -14.26 -9.29 16.82
C GLU A 292 -15.75 -9.06 16.49
N LEU A 293 -16.18 -9.39 15.26
CA LEU A 293 -17.59 -9.23 14.84
C LEU A 293 -18.55 -10.10 15.64
N VAL A 294 -18.14 -11.31 15.97
CA VAL A 294 -18.93 -12.22 16.85
C VAL A 294 -19.02 -11.68 18.27
N LYS A 295 -17.89 -11.25 18.86
CA LYS A 295 -17.84 -10.66 20.22
C LYS A 295 -18.67 -9.38 20.33
N THR A 296 -18.70 -8.57 19.29
CA THR A 296 -19.50 -7.34 19.24
C THR A 296 -20.96 -7.56 18.83
N ASN A 297 -21.41 -8.82 18.73
CA ASN A 297 -22.77 -9.21 18.31
C ASN A 297 -23.22 -8.69 16.94
N LYS A 298 -22.30 -8.27 16.08
CA LYS A 298 -22.59 -7.85 14.70
C LYS A 298 -22.86 -9.04 13.77
N VAL A 299 -22.24 -10.18 14.07
CA VAL A 299 -22.47 -11.47 13.40
C VAL A 299 -22.79 -12.50 14.48
N ARG A 300 -24.01 -13.06 14.45
CA ARG A 300 -24.51 -14.02 15.46
C ARG A 300 -24.63 -15.43 14.91
N GLU A 301 -24.49 -15.58 13.61
CA GLU A 301 -24.71 -16.81 12.83
C GLU A 301 -23.57 -17.81 12.96
N ILE A 302 -22.38 -17.35 13.37
CA ILE A 302 -21.19 -18.17 13.52
C ILE A 302 -21.20 -18.82 14.92
N SER A 303 -20.88 -20.11 14.98
CA SER A 303 -20.70 -20.84 16.23
C SER A 303 -19.23 -20.96 16.63
N ASP A 304 -18.34 -21.23 15.69
CA ASP A 304 -16.90 -21.34 15.91
C ASP A 304 -16.11 -20.98 14.63
N ILE A 305 -14.83 -20.67 14.78
CA ILE A 305 -13.90 -20.44 13.67
C ILE A 305 -12.55 -21.06 13.99
N ARG A 306 -11.99 -21.80 13.02
CA ARG A 306 -10.73 -22.53 13.20
C ARG A 306 -9.81 -22.30 12.03
N ASP A 307 -8.51 -22.25 12.32
CA ASP A 307 -7.44 -22.36 11.33
C ASP A 307 -7.09 -23.83 11.15
N GLU A 308 -7.46 -24.40 10.03
CA GLU A 308 -7.15 -25.79 9.64
C GLU A 308 -6.07 -25.83 8.53
N THR A 309 -5.32 -24.75 8.37
CA THR A 309 -4.22 -24.65 7.41
C THR A 309 -3.14 -25.69 7.71
N ASP A 310 -2.79 -26.47 6.70
CA ASP A 310 -1.79 -27.53 6.79
C ASP A 310 -0.85 -27.56 5.57
N LEU A 311 -0.18 -28.70 5.33
CA LEU A 311 0.72 -28.88 4.19
C LEU A 311 0.00 -28.92 2.84
N THR A 312 -1.30 -29.12 2.82
CA THR A 312 -2.12 -29.15 1.60
C THR A 312 -2.53 -27.76 1.14
N GLY A 313 -2.49 -26.77 2.04
CA GLY A 313 -2.78 -25.37 1.74
C GLY A 313 -3.54 -24.64 2.84
N LEU A 314 -3.95 -23.42 2.51
CA LEU A 314 -4.77 -22.58 3.38
C LEU A 314 -6.17 -23.18 3.56
N LYS A 315 -6.63 -23.25 4.79
CA LYS A 315 -8.01 -23.62 5.13
C LYS A 315 -8.47 -22.95 6.42
N ILE A 316 -9.43 -22.02 6.30
CA ILE A 316 -10.12 -21.42 7.44
C ILE A 316 -11.53 -21.99 7.46
N THR A 317 -11.89 -22.70 8.52
CA THR A 317 -13.21 -23.30 8.69
C THR A 317 -14.08 -22.46 9.63
N ILE A 318 -15.25 -22.06 9.13
CA ILE A 318 -16.25 -21.25 9.86
C ILE A 318 -17.48 -22.12 10.11
N ASP A 319 -17.70 -22.55 11.35
CA ASP A 319 -18.85 -23.35 11.74
C ASP A 319 -20.10 -22.48 11.90
N LEU A 320 -21.20 -22.90 11.30
CA LEU A 320 -22.45 -22.15 11.28
C LEU A 320 -23.45 -22.67 12.32
N LYS A 321 -24.30 -21.80 12.84
CA LYS A 321 -25.48 -22.20 13.59
C LYS A 321 -26.53 -22.81 12.66
N ARG A 322 -27.44 -23.60 13.22
CA ARG A 322 -28.51 -24.23 12.41
C ARG A 322 -29.42 -23.20 11.78
N GLY A 323 -29.78 -23.41 10.51
CA GLY A 323 -30.70 -22.56 9.76
C GLY A 323 -30.06 -21.28 9.14
N VAL A 324 -28.74 -21.17 9.15
CA VAL A 324 -28.02 -20.04 8.52
C VAL A 324 -27.79 -20.33 7.04
N HIS A 325 -28.05 -19.34 6.19
CA HIS A 325 -27.73 -19.36 4.76
C HIS A 325 -26.27 -18.92 4.55
N ALA A 326 -25.42 -19.86 4.12
CA ALA A 326 -23.98 -19.63 3.99
C ALA A 326 -23.63 -18.49 3.02
N ASP A 327 -24.31 -18.43 1.87
CA ASP A 327 -24.01 -17.44 0.85
C ASP A 327 -24.37 -16.00 1.28
N GLU A 328 -25.51 -15.82 1.99
CA GLU A 328 -25.91 -14.53 2.54
C GLU A 328 -24.94 -14.07 3.64
N LEU A 329 -24.50 -14.98 4.49
CA LEU A 329 -23.51 -14.68 5.51
C LEU A 329 -22.18 -14.27 4.86
N MET A 330 -21.72 -15.00 3.84
CA MET A 330 -20.49 -14.68 3.14
C MET A 330 -20.53 -13.31 2.45
N LEU A 331 -21.67 -12.94 1.84
CA LEU A 331 -21.85 -11.60 1.27
C LEU A 331 -21.73 -10.48 2.33
N ARG A 332 -22.16 -10.73 3.56
CA ARG A 332 -21.97 -9.80 4.68
C ARG A 332 -20.52 -9.78 5.18
N LEU A 333 -19.89 -10.95 5.31
CA LEU A 333 -18.50 -11.07 5.75
C LEU A 333 -17.55 -10.39 4.76
N TYR A 334 -17.80 -10.47 3.45
CA TYR A 334 -17.02 -9.74 2.44
C TYR A 334 -17.03 -8.22 2.66
N LYS A 335 -18.12 -7.64 3.14
CA LYS A 335 -18.18 -6.19 3.43
C LYS A 335 -17.51 -5.79 4.74
N MET A 336 -17.46 -6.70 5.72
CA MET A 336 -17.05 -6.38 7.09
C MET A 336 -15.65 -6.89 7.46
N THR A 337 -15.03 -7.70 6.59
CA THR A 337 -13.77 -8.39 6.88
C THR A 337 -12.82 -8.34 5.69
N PRO A 338 -11.51 -8.61 5.86
CA PRO A 338 -10.55 -8.72 4.77
C PRO A 338 -10.74 -9.95 3.84
N LEU A 339 -11.86 -10.69 3.94
CA LEU A 339 -12.23 -11.71 2.95
C LEU A 339 -12.48 -11.12 1.55
N GLU A 340 -12.81 -9.84 1.47
CA GLU A 340 -12.73 -9.02 0.26
C GLU A 340 -11.89 -7.79 0.57
N ASP A 341 -10.86 -7.56 -0.24
CA ASP A 341 -9.97 -6.42 -0.05
C ASP A 341 -9.49 -5.86 -1.40
N SER A 342 -8.96 -4.65 -1.38
CA SER A 342 -8.50 -3.92 -2.55
C SER A 342 -6.99 -3.93 -2.64
N PHE A 343 -6.46 -4.49 -3.74
CA PHE A 343 -5.05 -4.33 -4.09
C PHE A 343 -4.85 -2.99 -4.83
N SER A 344 -4.12 -2.08 -4.19
CA SER A 344 -3.81 -0.77 -4.78
C SER A 344 -2.61 -0.86 -5.72
N CYS A 345 -2.80 -0.45 -6.99
CA CYS A 345 -1.77 -0.41 -8.01
C CYS A 345 -1.10 0.96 -8.08
N ASN A 346 0.24 0.95 -8.14
CA ASN A 346 1.10 2.11 -8.41
C ASN A 346 2.38 1.60 -9.08
N PHE A 347 2.40 1.53 -10.41
CA PHE A 347 3.47 0.89 -11.19
C PHE A 347 4.67 1.83 -11.35
N ASN A 348 5.29 2.17 -10.22
CA ASN A 348 6.47 3.02 -10.19
C ASN A 348 7.72 2.16 -10.40
N VAL A 349 8.39 2.36 -11.53
CA VAL A 349 9.51 1.54 -12.01
C VAL A 349 10.69 2.44 -12.38
N LEU A 350 11.90 1.96 -12.21
CA LEU A 350 13.12 2.59 -12.68
C LEU A 350 13.42 2.14 -14.12
N VAL A 351 13.49 3.10 -15.03
CA VAL A 351 13.95 2.87 -16.41
C VAL A 351 15.09 3.83 -16.70
N GLY A 352 16.28 3.30 -16.97
CA GLY A 352 17.48 4.11 -17.16
C GLY A 352 17.80 5.01 -15.95
N GLY A 353 17.59 4.50 -14.73
CA GLY A 353 17.83 5.21 -13.47
C GLY A 353 16.79 6.31 -13.12
N LYS A 354 15.71 6.43 -13.87
CA LYS A 354 14.66 7.43 -13.65
C LYS A 354 13.39 6.78 -13.12
N PRO A 355 12.92 7.14 -11.91
CA PRO A 355 11.65 6.64 -11.38
C PRO A 355 10.47 7.33 -12.08
N LYS A 356 9.52 6.53 -12.55
CA LYS A 356 8.29 7.01 -13.17
C LYS A 356 7.17 5.98 -12.96
N VAL A 357 5.94 6.43 -12.85
CA VAL A 357 4.76 5.57 -12.88
C VAL A 357 4.39 5.34 -14.34
N TYR A 358 4.34 4.08 -14.74
CA TYR A 358 4.09 3.64 -16.11
C TYR A 358 2.72 2.97 -16.20
N GLY A 359 1.95 3.26 -17.26
CA GLY A 359 0.88 2.37 -17.69
C GLY A 359 1.44 1.06 -18.24
N VAL A 360 0.61 0.02 -18.33
CA VAL A 360 1.03 -1.31 -18.82
C VAL A 360 1.61 -1.22 -20.23
N ARG A 361 0.95 -0.51 -21.14
CA ARG A 361 1.45 -0.30 -22.50
C ARG A 361 2.84 0.32 -22.51
N GLU A 362 2.99 1.42 -21.79
CA GLU A 362 4.24 2.17 -21.74
C GLU A 362 5.37 1.32 -21.12
N LEU A 363 5.06 0.55 -20.08
CA LEU A 363 6.00 -0.35 -19.42
C LEU A 363 6.45 -1.49 -20.35
N LEU A 364 5.52 -2.13 -21.06
CA LEU A 364 5.85 -3.19 -22.03
C LEU A 364 6.64 -2.65 -23.23
N MET A 365 6.35 -1.45 -23.70
CA MET A 365 7.15 -0.81 -24.76
C MET A 365 8.59 -0.54 -24.29
N ALA A 366 8.76 -0.01 -23.08
CA ALA A 366 10.09 0.19 -22.48
C ALA A 366 10.85 -1.15 -22.31
N TRP A 367 10.14 -2.21 -21.93
CA TRP A 367 10.73 -3.54 -21.85
C TRP A 367 11.13 -4.08 -23.24
N ILE A 368 10.31 -3.86 -24.27
CA ILE A 368 10.64 -4.25 -25.65
C ILE A 368 11.93 -3.55 -26.11
N ASP A 369 12.08 -2.26 -25.83
CA ASP A 369 13.29 -1.52 -26.18
C ASP A 369 14.52 -2.06 -25.44
N PHE A 370 14.38 -2.33 -24.13
CA PHE A 370 15.42 -2.99 -23.34
C PHE A 370 15.80 -4.37 -23.89
N ARG A 371 14.81 -5.21 -24.23
CA ARG A 371 15.09 -6.55 -24.77
C ARG A 371 15.70 -6.50 -26.18
N LEU A 372 15.28 -5.55 -27.01
CA LEU A 372 15.91 -5.31 -28.31
C LEU A 372 17.40 -5.04 -28.18
N GLU A 373 17.78 -4.20 -27.21
CA GLU A 373 19.20 -3.93 -26.94
C GLU A 373 19.94 -5.18 -26.46
N CYS A 374 19.36 -5.97 -25.56
CA CYS A 374 19.94 -7.25 -25.12
C CYS A 374 20.13 -8.22 -26.30
N VAL A 375 19.13 -8.35 -27.17
CA VAL A 375 19.21 -9.23 -28.36
C VAL A 375 20.28 -8.71 -29.34
N ARG A 376 20.34 -7.40 -29.59
CA ARG A 376 21.36 -6.77 -30.46
C ARG A 376 22.77 -7.08 -29.94
N ARG A 377 23.01 -6.84 -28.67
CA ARG A 377 24.32 -7.10 -28.02
C ARG A 377 24.69 -8.58 -28.06
N ARG A 378 23.73 -9.48 -27.74
CA ARG A 378 23.92 -10.92 -27.85
C ARG A 378 24.31 -11.36 -29.24
N LEU A 379 23.58 -10.93 -30.26
CA LEU A 379 23.85 -11.31 -31.64
C LEU A 379 25.19 -10.75 -32.12
N THR A 380 25.54 -9.54 -31.74
CA THR A 380 26.85 -8.92 -32.03
C THR A 380 27.98 -9.71 -31.38
N PHE A 381 27.83 -10.10 -30.10
CA PHE A 381 28.80 -10.93 -29.41
C PHE A 381 28.99 -12.29 -30.12
N MET A 382 27.89 -12.95 -30.50
CA MET A 382 27.94 -14.21 -31.24
C MET A 382 28.55 -14.04 -32.62
N LEU A 383 28.24 -12.98 -33.32
CA LEU A 383 28.81 -12.64 -34.62
C LEU A 383 30.31 -12.45 -34.52
N ASN A 384 30.81 -11.65 -33.59
CA ASN A 384 32.24 -11.40 -33.39
C ASN A 384 32.97 -12.72 -33.07
N LYS A 385 32.44 -13.50 -32.12
CA LYS A 385 33.02 -14.81 -31.78
C LYS A 385 33.11 -15.77 -32.97
N LYS A 386 32.09 -15.78 -33.84
CA LYS A 386 32.12 -16.61 -35.06
C LYS A 386 33.05 -16.04 -36.11
N ARG A 387 33.17 -14.74 -36.23
CA ARG A 387 34.13 -14.08 -37.11
C ARG A 387 35.57 -14.39 -36.68
N ASP A 388 35.89 -14.32 -35.39
CA ASP A 388 37.18 -14.69 -34.84
C ASP A 388 37.51 -16.16 -35.13
N GLN A 389 36.54 -17.06 -34.94
CA GLN A 389 36.69 -18.47 -35.25
C GLN A 389 36.89 -18.71 -36.74
N LEU A 390 36.14 -18.04 -37.59
CA LEU A 390 36.26 -18.13 -39.06
C LEU A 390 37.66 -17.61 -39.50
N HIS A 391 38.10 -16.51 -38.90
CA HIS A 391 39.40 -15.90 -39.15
C HIS A 391 40.55 -16.89 -38.90
N LEU A 392 40.53 -17.60 -37.77
CA LEU A 392 41.52 -18.63 -37.45
C LEU A 392 41.46 -19.81 -38.45
N LEU A 393 40.25 -20.27 -38.78
CA LEU A 393 40.08 -21.37 -39.72
C LEU A 393 40.50 -21.01 -41.18
N LYS A 394 40.31 -19.76 -41.60
CA LYS A 394 40.79 -19.27 -42.92
C LYS A 394 42.34 -19.24 -42.96
N GLY A 395 43.03 -18.88 -41.86
CA GLY A 395 44.48 -19.01 -41.77
C GLY A 395 44.92 -20.46 -41.89
N LEU A 396 44.25 -21.34 -41.14
CA LEU A 396 44.52 -22.77 -41.22
C LEU A 396 44.32 -23.32 -42.65
N SER A 397 43.21 -22.95 -43.33
CA SER A 397 42.91 -23.40 -44.69
C SER A 397 44.05 -23.08 -45.68
N LYS A 398 44.69 -21.90 -45.58
CA LYS A 398 45.83 -21.54 -46.43
C LYS A 398 47.02 -22.51 -46.25
N ILE A 399 47.24 -22.94 -45.01
CA ILE A 399 48.33 -23.89 -44.70
C ILE A 399 47.99 -25.31 -45.08
N LEU A 400 46.74 -25.73 -44.93
CA LEU A 400 46.30 -27.04 -45.32
C LEU A 400 46.36 -27.27 -46.83
N LEU A 401 46.45 -26.20 -47.66
CA LEU A 401 46.72 -26.31 -49.11
C LEU A 401 48.15 -26.63 -49.42
N ASP A 402 49.15 -26.36 -48.52
CA ASP A 402 50.55 -26.64 -48.69
C ASP A 402 51.19 -27.03 -47.35
N ILE A 403 50.84 -28.21 -46.86
CA ILE A 403 51.26 -28.70 -45.55
C ILE A 403 52.79 -28.93 -45.51
N ASP A 404 53.34 -29.42 -46.63
CA ASP A 404 54.81 -29.71 -46.68
C ASP A 404 55.61 -28.45 -46.49
N LYS A 405 55.20 -27.33 -47.08
CA LYS A 405 55.78 -26.02 -46.87
C LYS A 405 55.70 -25.57 -45.39
N ALA A 406 54.58 -25.79 -44.72
CA ALA A 406 54.42 -25.46 -43.33
C ALA A 406 55.35 -26.26 -42.42
N ILE A 407 55.45 -27.58 -42.67
CA ILE A 407 56.35 -28.45 -41.95
C ILE A 407 57.80 -28.04 -42.18
N MET A 408 58.18 -27.72 -43.45
CA MET A 408 59.52 -27.25 -43.80
C MET A 408 59.88 -25.96 -43.06
N ILE A 409 58.97 -24.94 -43.05
CA ILE A 409 59.20 -23.68 -42.34
C ILE A 409 59.45 -23.93 -40.84
N VAL A 410 58.58 -24.72 -40.18
CA VAL A 410 58.74 -25.02 -38.75
C VAL A 410 60.05 -25.77 -38.47
N ARG A 411 60.43 -26.74 -39.33
CA ARG A 411 61.64 -27.59 -39.15
C ARG A 411 62.90 -26.80 -39.40
N GLU A 412 62.96 -25.90 -40.37
CA GLU A 412 64.15 -25.12 -40.71
C GLU A 412 64.35 -23.88 -39.83
N THR A 413 63.35 -23.45 -39.08
CA THR A 413 63.42 -22.35 -38.15
C THR A 413 64.30 -22.74 -36.96
N LYS A 414 65.34 -21.95 -36.68
CA LYS A 414 66.33 -22.25 -35.65
C LYS A 414 65.87 -21.92 -34.23
N ALA A 415 65.13 -20.89 -34.07
CA ALA A 415 64.64 -20.46 -32.75
C ALA A 415 63.07 -20.53 -32.71
N GLU A 416 62.58 -21.00 -31.60
CA GLU A 416 61.08 -21.17 -31.40
C GLU A 416 60.31 -19.85 -31.61
N VAL A 417 60.87 -18.73 -31.15
CA VAL A 417 60.27 -17.39 -31.28
C VAL A 417 60.13 -16.91 -32.74
N ASP A 418 60.89 -17.46 -33.68
CA ASP A 418 60.87 -17.12 -35.10
C ASP A 418 59.87 -17.96 -35.91
N VAL A 419 59.26 -18.99 -35.32
CA VAL A 419 58.32 -19.91 -36.02
C VAL A 419 57.08 -19.17 -36.47
N VAL A 420 56.49 -18.39 -35.59
CA VAL A 420 55.26 -17.61 -35.88
C VAL A 420 55.55 -16.55 -36.97
N PRO A 421 56.59 -15.70 -36.85
CA PRO A 421 56.94 -14.75 -37.92
C PRO A 421 57.24 -15.40 -39.27
N ASN A 422 57.89 -16.55 -39.29
CA ASN A 422 58.23 -17.25 -40.53
C ASN A 422 56.96 -17.87 -41.18
N LEU A 423 56.01 -18.39 -40.41
CA LEU A 423 54.72 -18.82 -40.90
C LEU A 423 53.89 -17.65 -41.46
N MET A 424 53.93 -16.50 -40.78
CA MET A 424 53.25 -15.26 -41.26
C MET A 424 53.75 -14.88 -42.63
N ILE A 425 55.03 -14.82 -42.83
CA ILE A 425 55.69 -14.46 -44.10
C ILE A 425 55.40 -15.53 -45.15
N GLY A 426 55.57 -16.79 -44.80
CA GLY A 426 55.45 -17.92 -45.74
C GLY A 426 54.05 -18.11 -46.32
N PHE A 427 52.98 -17.79 -45.56
CA PHE A 427 51.59 -18.01 -45.98
C PHE A 427 50.79 -16.73 -46.08
N GLY A 428 51.32 -15.54 -45.74
CA GLY A 428 50.57 -14.28 -45.76
C GLY A 428 49.41 -14.33 -44.80
N ILE A 429 49.66 -14.79 -43.58
CA ILE A 429 48.69 -14.86 -42.48
C ILE A 429 49.15 -13.90 -41.34
N ASP A 430 48.24 -13.50 -40.50
CA ASP A 430 48.58 -12.71 -39.33
C ASP A 430 49.08 -13.54 -38.14
N GLU A 431 49.52 -12.85 -37.09
CA GLU A 431 50.11 -13.46 -35.90
C GLU A 431 49.16 -14.46 -35.21
N THR A 432 47.89 -14.06 -34.99
CA THR A 432 46.88 -14.93 -34.33
C THR A 432 46.58 -16.19 -35.12
N GLN A 433 46.53 -16.08 -36.45
CA GLN A 433 46.38 -17.22 -37.34
C GLN A 433 47.64 -18.12 -37.31
N ALA A 434 48.82 -17.52 -37.33
CA ALA A 434 50.11 -18.27 -37.30
C ALA A 434 50.31 -18.99 -35.97
N GLU A 435 50.01 -18.37 -34.82
CA GLU A 435 50.01 -19.03 -33.51
C GLU A 435 49.06 -20.21 -33.46
N TYR A 436 47.78 -20.00 -33.89
CA TYR A 436 46.79 -21.07 -33.93
C TYR A 436 47.27 -22.30 -34.77
N VAL A 437 47.97 -22.04 -35.80
CA VAL A 437 48.50 -23.09 -36.68
C VAL A 437 49.73 -23.77 -36.09
N ALA A 438 50.65 -23.00 -35.47
CA ALA A 438 51.83 -23.53 -34.84
C ALA A 438 51.49 -24.54 -33.70
N GLU A 439 50.35 -24.31 -33.01
CA GLU A 439 49.86 -25.20 -31.95
C GLU A 439 49.08 -26.44 -32.48
N ILE A 440 48.95 -26.62 -33.78
CA ILE A 440 48.13 -27.72 -34.31
C ILE A 440 48.82 -29.08 -34.08
N LYS A 441 48.06 -30.05 -33.61
CA LYS A 441 48.59 -31.40 -33.39
C LYS A 441 48.83 -32.11 -34.73
N LEU A 442 49.97 -32.72 -34.93
CA LEU A 442 50.32 -33.46 -36.17
C LEU A 442 49.22 -34.42 -36.64
N ARG A 443 48.52 -35.09 -35.72
CA ARG A 443 47.40 -35.98 -36.04
C ARG A 443 46.22 -35.28 -36.75
N HIS A 444 46.14 -33.96 -36.70
CA HIS A 444 45.11 -33.15 -37.31
C HIS A 444 45.44 -32.68 -38.74
N LEU A 445 46.57 -33.10 -39.26
CA LEU A 445 47.00 -32.81 -40.63
C LEU A 445 46.54 -33.91 -41.62
N ASN A 446 45.61 -34.77 -41.25
CA ASN A 446 45.06 -35.80 -42.12
C ASN A 446 43.93 -35.27 -43.01
N ARG A 447 43.63 -35.95 -44.10
CA ARG A 447 42.64 -35.55 -45.10
C ARG A 447 41.24 -35.38 -44.54
N GLU A 448 40.83 -36.26 -43.62
CA GLU A 448 39.53 -36.19 -42.99
C GLU A 448 39.33 -34.89 -42.17
N TYR A 449 40.32 -34.56 -41.39
CA TYR A 449 40.32 -33.31 -40.63
C TYR A 449 40.24 -32.06 -41.52
N ILE A 450 41.01 -32.06 -42.63
CA ILE A 450 41.02 -30.96 -43.60
C ILE A 450 39.63 -30.78 -44.20
N LEU A 451 38.99 -31.83 -44.68
CA LEU A 451 37.65 -31.78 -45.29
C LEU A 451 36.61 -31.27 -44.25
N LYS A 452 36.73 -31.72 -43.00
CA LYS A 452 35.86 -31.26 -41.94
C LYS A 452 36.05 -29.73 -41.66
N ARG A 453 37.26 -29.21 -41.68
CA ARG A 453 37.52 -27.79 -41.47
C ARG A 453 37.03 -26.93 -42.63
N ILE A 454 37.06 -27.40 -43.86
CA ILE A 454 36.46 -26.72 -44.98
C ILE A 454 34.94 -26.64 -44.79
N GLN A 455 34.29 -27.73 -44.41
CA GLN A 455 32.87 -27.73 -44.11
C GLN A 455 32.51 -26.82 -42.92
N ASP A 456 33.37 -26.76 -41.89
CA ASP A 456 33.18 -25.85 -40.77
C ASP A 456 33.28 -24.38 -41.17
N ILE A 457 34.19 -24.04 -42.15
CA ILE A 457 34.28 -22.70 -42.70
C ILE A 457 32.97 -22.32 -43.42
N GLU A 458 32.46 -23.16 -44.30
CA GLU A 458 31.20 -22.93 -45.05
C GLU A 458 30.03 -22.75 -44.09
N ASN A 459 29.92 -23.62 -43.05
CA ASN A 459 28.88 -23.52 -42.04
C ASN A 459 28.97 -22.19 -41.27
N LEU A 460 30.19 -21.79 -40.87
CA LEU A 460 30.40 -20.52 -40.15
C LEU A 460 30.08 -19.30 -41.02
N GLU A 461 30.43 -19.29 -42.30
CA GLU A 461 30.11 -18.24 -43.25
C GLU A 461 28.57 -18.08 -43.37
N ASN A 462 27.85 -19.20 -43.49
CA ASN A 462 26.39 -19.21 -43.52
C ASN A 462 25.78 -18.69 -42.24
N GLU A 463 26.30 -19.11 -41.07
CA GLU A 463 25.85 -18.66 -39.73
C GLU A 463 26.13 -17.18 -39.53
N ILE A 464 27.29 -16.65 -39.97
CA ILE A 464 27.65 -15.24 -39.93
C ILE A 464 26.67 -14.43 -40.79
N ALA A 465 26.39 -14.89 -42.03
CA ALA A 465 25.47 -14.21 -42.92
C ALA A 465 24.05 -14.14 -42.33
N GLN A 466 23.59 -15.24 -41.68
CA GLN A 466 22.31 -15.22 -40.96
C GLN A 466 22.26 -14.25 -39.81
N LEU A 467 23.33 -14.18 -38.99
CA LEU A 467 23.41 -13.21 -37.89
C LEU A 467 23.45 -11.78 -38.38
N GLU A 468 24.21 -11.48 -39.44
CA GLU A 468 24.27 -10.18 -40.11
C GLU A 468 22.89 -9.79 -40.66
N GLU A 469 22.20 -10.75 -41.32
CA GLU A 469 20.87 -10.55 -41.83
C GLU A 469 19.87 -10.15 -40.71
N VAL A 470 19.92 -10.84 -39.53
CA VAL A 470 19.06 -10.51 -38.40
C VAL A 470 19.42 -9.14 -37.80
N LEU A 471 20.70 -8.85 -37.64
CA LEU A 471 21.19 -7.57 -37.12
C LEU A 471 20.89 -6.37 -38.03
N SER A 472 20.78 -6.60 -39.38
CA SER A 472 20.50 -5.53 -40.33
C SER A 472 19.11 -4.91 -40.20
N SER A 473 18.17 -5.60 -39.52
CA SER A 473 16.79 -5.17 -39.45
C SER A 473 16.20 -5.31 -38.04
N GLN A 474 15.73 -4.19 -37.48
CA GLN A 474 15.02 -4.19 -36.20
C GLN A 474 13.78 -5.11 -36.21
N ASN A 475 13.10 -5.22 -37.37
CA ASN A 475 11.94 -6.11 -37.49
C ASN A 475 12.35 -7.59 -37.40
N LYS A 476 13.54 -7.99 -37.90
CA LYS A 476 14.04 -9.35 -37.75
C LYS A 476 14.42 -9.64 -36.30
N MET A 477 15.07 -8.71 -35.60
CA MET A 477 15.33 -8.83 -34.16
C MET A 477 14.03 -8.94 -33.34
N LYS A 478 12.99 -8.16 -33.69
CA LYS A 478 11.65 -8.30 -33.08
C LYS A 478 11.04 -9.66 -33.28
N LYS A 479 11.24 -10.32 -34.45
CA LYS A 479 10.80 -11.70 -34.68
C LYS A 479 11.51 -12.70 -33.75
N VAL A 480 12.78 -12.48 -33.46
CA VAL A 480 13.53 -13.29 -32.47
C VAL A 480 12.87 -13.17 -31.09
N ILE A 481 12.57 -11.95 -30.64
CA ILE A 481 11.89 -11.71 -29.35
C ILE A 481 10.52 -12.39 -29.33
N VAL A 482 9.75 -12.31 -30.41
CA VAL A 482 8.44 -12.99 -30.49
C VAL A 482 8.59 -14.51 -30.33
N GLY A 483 9.59 -15.12 -30.97
CA GLY A 483 9.88 -16.55 -30.81
C GLY A 483 10.28 -16.93 -29.38
N GLU A 484 11.09 -16.10 -28.72
CA GLU A 484 11.48 -16.29 -27.32
C GLU A 484 10.27 -16.20 -26.39
N LEU A 485 9.42 -15.18 -26.54
CA LEU A 485 8.19 -15.02 -25.74
C LEU A 485 7.22 -16.19 -25.92
N GLN A 486 7.07 -16.71 -27.15
CA GLN A 486 6.24 -17.88 -27.40
C GLN A 486 6.79 -19.14 -26.71
N ALA A 487 8.10 -19.34 -26.77
CA ALA A 487 8.75 -20.46 -26.09
C ALA A 487 8.61 -20.38 -24.56
N VAL A 488 8.78 -19.19 -23.99
CA VAL A 488 8.60 -18.95 -22.55
C VAL A 488 7.14 -19.20 -22.14
N ALA A 489 6.17 -18.64 -22.87
CA ALA A 489 4.76 -18.85 -22.61
C ALA A 489 4.39 -20.34 -22.65
N GLN A 490 4.83 -21.07 -23.68
CA GLN A 490 4.55 -22.50 -23.80
C GLN A 490 5.16 -23.33 -22.68
N LYS A 491 6.37 -22.96 -22.22
CA LYS A 491 7.14 -23.77 -21.27
C LYS A 491 6.72 -23.56 -19.81
N TYR A 492 6.32 -22.34 -19.46
CA TYR A 492 6.11 -21.93 -18.05
C TYR A 492 4.68 -21.51 -17.74
N ASP A 493 3.74 -21.56 -18.69
CA ASP A 493 2.33 -21.31 -18.42
C ASP A 493 1.77 -22.37 -17.46
N THR A 494 1.19 -21.92 -16.39
CA THR A 494 0.53 -22.75 -15.36
C THR A 494 -0.99 -22.50 -15.31
N GLY A 495 -1.53 -21.72 -16.27
CA GLY A 495 -2.89 -21.22 -16.22
C GLY A 495 -3.09 -20.14 -15.16
N ARG A 496 -4.26 -19.51 -15.18
CA ARG A 496 -4.64 -18.51 -14.16
C ARG A 496 -4.91 -19.17 -12.83
N ARG A 497 -4.47 -18.52 -11.75
CA ARG A 497 -4.78 -18.87 -10.37
C ARG A 497 -6.04 -18.14 -9.90
N SER A 498 -6.11 -16.82 -10.12
CA SER A 498 -7.27 -16.02 -9.76
C SER A 498 -8.35 -16.11 -10.82
N GLU A 499 -9.56 -16.43 -10.42
CA GLU A 499 -10.75 -16.51 -11.27
C GLU A 499 -11.38 -15.12 -11.44
N ILE A 500 -11.90 -14.79 -12.63
CA ILE A 500 -12.49 -13.48 -12.89
C ILE A 500 -14.01 -13.58 -12.78
N LEU A 501 -14.60 -12.79 -11.89
CA LEU A 501 -16.04 -12.64 -11.76
C LEU A 501 -16.52 -11.40 -12.52
N TYR A 502 -17.24 -11.64 -13.62
CA TYR A 502 -17.85 -10.58 -14.44
C TYR A 502 -19.16 -10.07 -13.85
N ASP A 503 -19.97 -10.96 -13.28
CA ASP A 503 -21.23 -10.63 -12.61
C ASP A 503 -21.02 -10.69 -11.10
N VAL A 504 -20.81 -9.54 -10.49
CA VAL A 504 -20.61 -9.43 -9.04
C VAL A 504 -21.98 -9.42 -8.35
N GLN A 505 -22.34 -10.49 -7.67
CA GLN A 505 -23.42 -10.42 -6.69
C GLN A 505 -22.96 -9.53 -5.53
N GLU A 506 -23.36 -8.27 -5.55
CA GLU A 506 -23.28 -7.45 -4.36
C GLU A 506 -24.44 -7.89 -3.42
N ALA A 507 -24.11 -8.04 -2.13
CA ALA A 507 -25.18 -8.11 -1.13
C ALA A 507 -26.11 -6.94 -1.42
N ALA A 508 -27.41 -7.20 -1.56
CA ALA A 508 -28.43 -6.16 -1.56
C ALA A 508 -28.01 -5.14 -0.49
N PRO A 509 -28.07 -3.83 -0.78
CA PRO A 509 -27.77 -2.87 0.27
C PRO A 509 -28.55 -3.40 1.46
N GLU A 510 -27.84 -3.68 2.58
CA GLU A 510 -28.55 -3.96 3.82
C GLU A 510 -29.56 -2.80 3.86
N THR A 511 -30.83 -3.09 3.66
CA THR A 511 -31.84 -2.37 4.38
C THR A 511 -31.35 -2.55 5.80
N GLU A 512 -30.60 -1.53 6.34
CA GLU A 512 -30.35 -1.45 7.77
C GLU A 512 -31.71 -1.86 8.34
N GLN A 513 -31.75 -3.01 9.03
CA GLN A 513 -32.99 -3.38 9.71
C GLN A 513 -33.28 -2.15 10.54
N GLU A 514 -34.20 -1.34 10.05
CA GLU A 514 -34.53 -0.08 10.68
C GLU A 514 -34.76 -0.45 12.13
N ALA A 515 -33.97 0.16 13.01
CA ALA A 515 -34.09 -0.10 14.43
C ALA A 515 -35.58 -0.01 14.78
N PRO A 516 -36.13 -0.96 15.55
CA PRO A 516 -37.56 -0.97 15.85
C PRO A 516 -37.94 0.42 16.39
N ASP A 517 -39.00 0.99 15.81
CA ASP A 517 -39.51 2.31 16.19
C ASP A 517 -40.45 2.16 17.39
N TYR A 518 -40.07 2.78 18.50
CA TYR A 518 -40.89 2.84 19.70
C TYR A 518 -40.53 4.10 20.52
N PRO A 519 -41.50 4.69 21.24
CA PRO A 519 -41.26 5.87 22.05
C PRO A 519 -40.42 5.55 23.28
N VAL A 520 -39.45 6.40 23.54
CA VAL A 520 -38.55 6.33 24.68
C VAL A 520 -38.42 7.70 25.35
N THR A 521 -38.04 7.69 26.63
CA THR A 521 -37.61 8.91 27.34
C THR A 521 -36.12 8.80 27.60
N VAL A 522 -35.42 9.84 27.25
CA VAL A 522 -33.97 9.96 27.40
C VAL A 522 -33.63 10.84 28.57
N PHE A 523 -32.78 10.36 29.44
CA PHE A 523 -32.27 11.06 30.60
C PHE A 523 -30.77 11.26 30.46
N LEU A 524 -30.28 12.48 30.57
CA LEU A 524 -28.86 12.79 30.59
C LEU A 524 -28.50 13.47 31.91
N SER A 525 -27.53 12.94 32.62
CA SER A 525 -27.03 13.55 33.85
C SER A 525 -25.89 14.53 33.59
N ALA A 526 -25.58 15.40 34.55
CA ALA A 526 -24.50 16.39 34.44
C ALA A 526 -23.10 15.75 34.35
N GLU A 527 -22.91 14.56 34.96
CA GLU A 527 -21.67 13.78 34.84
C GLU A 527 -21.60 12.94 33.54
N GLY A 528 -22.55 13.08 32.61
CA GLY A 528 -22.52 12.46 31.28
C GLY A 528 -23.01 11.01 31.22
N TYR A 529 -23.90 10.61 32.12
CA TYR A 529 -24.59 9.33 32.03
C TYR A 529 -25.90 9.49 31.25
N LEU A 530 -26.06 8.70 30.19
CA LEU A 530 -27.27 8.66 29.38
C LEU A 530 -28.07 7.40 29.70
N LYS A 531 -29.35 7.58 29.92
CA LYS A 531 -30.30 6.49 30.19
C LYS A 531 -31.48 6.61 29.23
N LYS A 532 -31.80 5.52 28.54
CA LYS A 532 -32.95 5.40 27.66
C LYS A 532 -33.97 4.45 28.28
N ILE A 533 -35.18 4.89 28.48
CA ILE A 533 -36.26 4.08 29.07
C ILE A 533 -37.46 4.11 28.14
N LYS A 534 -38.08 2.95 27.86
CA LYS A 534 -39.32 2.89 27.11
C LYS A 534 -40.42 3.68 27.85
N THR A 535 -41.11 4.59 27.16
CA THR A 535 -42.12 5.47 27.76
C THR A 535 -43.21 4.66 28.46
N ALA A 536 -43.56 3.48 27.93
CA ALA A 536 -44.49 2.55 28.57
C ALA A 536 -44.03 2.05 29.95
N ASN A 537 -42.72 1.88 30.16
CA ASN A 537 -42.15 1.40 31.41
C ASN A 537 -41.91 2.52 32.42
N LEU A 538 -41.83 3.77 31.94
CA LEU A 538 -41.61 4.93 32.80
C LEU A 538 -42.81 5.22 33.75
N ARG A 539 -44.03 4.96 33.28
CA ARG A 539 -45.24 5.14 34.09
C ARG A 539 -45.33 4.27 35.34
N LEU A 540 -44.50 3.21 35.40
CA LEU A 540 -44.45 2.24 36.51
C LEU A 540 -43.14 2.38 37.31
N SER A 541 -42.26 3.33 36.98
CA SER A 541 -40.95 3.45 37.60
C SER A 541 -40.93 4.60 38.62
N GLY A 542 -40.21 4.39 39.72
CA GLY A 542 -39.95 5.42 40.74
C GLY A 542 -38.91 6.46 40.27
N GLU A 543 -38.35 7.19 41.22
CA GLU A 543 -37.33 8.22 40.97
C GLU A 543 -36.12 7.65 40.21
N GLN A 544 -35.52 8.50 39.36
CA GLN A 544 -34.35 8.13 38.56
C GLN A 544 -33.10 8.05 39.44
N LYS A 545 -32.44 6.89 39.46
CA LYS A 545 -31.16 6.74 40.16
C LYS A 545 -30.07 7.53 39.44
N LEU A 546 -29.40 8.41 40.16
CA LEU A 546 -28.21 9.15 39.74
C LEU A 546 -26.99 8.70 40.56
N LYS A 547 -25.79 9.02 40.10
CA LYS A 547 -24.56 8.88 40.87
C LYS A 547 -24.57 9.86 42.02
N GLU A 548 -23.87 9.56 43.14
CA GLU A 548 -23.80 10.43 44.29
C GLU A 548 -23.19 11.80 43.92
N GLY A 549 -23.93 12.87 44.17
CA GLY A 549 -23.53 14.24 43.77
C GLY A 549 -23.88 14.65 42.34
N ASP A 550 -24.40 13.77 41.49
CA ASP A 550 -24.82 14.07 40.12
C ASP A 550 -26.24 14.63 40.10
N THR A 551 -26.54 15.40 39.04
CA THR A 551 -27.85 16.03 38.84
C THR A 551 -28.41 15.71 37.45
N MET A 552 -29.74 15.70 37.32
CA MET A 552 -30.41 15.56 36.05
C MET A 552 -30.22 16.81 35.22
N LEU A 553 -29.59 16.69 34.06
CA LEU A 553 -29.35 17.78 33.13
C LEU A 553 -30.47 17.92 32.11
N ARG A 554 -30.99 16.81 31.60
CA ARG A 554 -32.02 16.75 30.58
C ARG A 554 -32.92 15.53 30.73
N GLU A 555 -34.20 15.75 30.39
CA GLU A 555 -35.20 14.73 30.23
C GLU A 555 -36.00 15.09 28.97
N GLU A 556 -36.01 14.21 27.95
CA GLU A 556 -36.63 14.47 26.65
C GLU A 556 -37.34 13.20 26.14
N GLU A 557 -38.53 13.38 25.54
CA GLU A 557 -39.20 12.30 24.82
C GLU A 557 -38.60 12.17 23.43
N ALA A 558 -38.44 10.94 22.96
CA ALA A 558 -37.75 10.61 21.73
C ALA A 558 -38.30 9.33 21.10
N SER A 559 -37.95 9.08 19.84
CA SER A 559 -38.06 7.75 19.22
C SER A 559 -36.72 6.99 19.34
N ASN A 560 -36.77 5.67 19.50
CA ASN A 560 -35.56 4.81 19.45
C ASN A 560 -34.75 4.99 18.15
N ARG A 561 -35.31 5.57 17.10
CA ARG A 561 -34.65 5.85 15.83
C ARG A 561 -33.94 7.20 15.77
N ASP A 562 -34.17 8.06 16.75
CA ASP A 562 -33.63 9.43 16.75
C ASP A 562 -32.13 9.43 16.84
N GLU A 563 -31.50 10.43 16.22
CA GLU A 563 -30.06 10.63 16.24
C GLU A 563 -29.65 11.59 17.35
N LEU A 564 -28.49 11.31 17.93
CA LEU A 564 -27.87 12.10 18.98
C LEU A 564 -26.60 12.76 18.44
N LEU A 565 -26.46 14.07 18.68
CA LEU A 565 -25.24 14.82 18.44
C LEU A 565 -24.70 15.31 19.79
N PHE A 566 -23.54 14.79 20.21
CA PHE A 566 -22.84 15.22 21.43
C PHE A 566 -21.71 16.19 21.05
N PHE A 567 -21.93 17.47 21.30
CA PHE A 567 -20.90 18.51 21.15
C PHE A 567 -20.00 18.51 22.36
N THR A 568 -18.66 18.56 22.16
CA THR A 568 -17.68 18.42 23.22
C THR A 568 -16.87 19.71 23.43
N ASN A 569 -16.21 19.82 24.59
CA ASN A 569 -15.30 20.91 24.92
C ASN A 569 -14.07 20.99 24.01
N HIS A 570 -13.78 19.94 23.21
CA HIS A 570 -12.71 19.91 22.20
C HIS A 570 -13.17 20.37 20.80
N TYR A 571 -14.26 21.13 20.71
CA TYR A 571 -14.81 21.66 19.45
C TYR A 571 -15.19 20.57 18.43
N GLN A 572 -15.59 19.41 18.92
CA GLN A 572 -15.92 18.24 18.12
C GLN A 572 -17.41 17.88 18.34
N VAL A 573 -17.95 17.05 17.46
CA VAL A 573 -19.27 16.45 17.65
C VAL A 573 -19.22 14.96 17.38
N TYR A 574 -19.76 14.19 18.30
CA TYR A 574 -19.95 12.74 18.14
C TYR A 574 -21.40 12.46 17.77
N LYS A 575 -21.56 11.59 16.78
CA LYS A 575 -22.86 11.14 16.27
C LYS A 575 -23.15 9.74 16.76
N SER A 576 -24.35 9.51 17.26
CA SER A 576 -24.85 8.20 17.65
C SER A 576 -26.36 8.15 17.42
N ARG A 577 -26.94 6.96 17.40
CA ARG A 577 -28.40 6.76 17.40
C ARG A 577 -28.85 6.33 18.79
N LEU A 578 -30.09 6.64 19.15
CA LEU A 578 -30.67 6.14 20.40
C LEU A 578 -30.73 4.62 20.42
N SER A 579 -30.88 3.97 19.26
CA SER A 579 -30.80 2.51 19.12
C SER A 579 -29.44 1.90 19.51
N ASP A 580 -28.36 2.70 19.54
CA ASP A 580 -27.03 2.25 19.95
C ASP A 580 -26.88 2.13 21.47
N PHE A 581 -27.83 2.73 22.24
CA PHE A 581 -27.89 2.66 23.70
C PHE A 581 -28.89 1.59 24.14
N GLU A 582 -28.58 0.89 25.21
CA GLU A 582 -29.47 -0.16 25.75
C GLU A 582 -30.67 0.44 26.47
N ASP A 583 -31.82 -0.27 26.41
CA ASP A 583 -33.00 0.11 27.20
C ASP A 583 -32.71 -0.15 28.67
N GLY A 584 -32.71 0.91 29.49
CA GLY A 584 -32.44 0.87 30.90
C GLY A 584 -33.70 0.87 31.78
N LYS A 585 -33.49 0.79 33.10
CA LYS A 585 -34.51 0.94 34.14
C LYS A 585 -34.19 2.18 35.00
N ALA A 586 -35.20 2.78 35.64
CA ALA A 586 -35.01 3.94 36.52
C ALA A 586 -33.96 3.67 37.65
N SER A 587 -33.84 2.44 38.11
CA SER A 587 -32.88 2.01 39.13
C SER A 587 -31.43 1.86 38.69
N GLN A 588 -31.13 1.99 37.38
CA GLN A 588 -29.78 1.93 36.80
C GLN A 588 -29.19 3.33 36.64
N LEU A 589 -27.88 3.46 36.56
CA LEU A 589 -27.19 4.74 36.34
C LEU A 589 -27.28 5.19 34.87
N GLY A 590 -27.42 4.25 33.93
CA GLY A 590 -27.29 4.51 32.50
C GLY A 590 -25.88 4.23 31.98
N GLU A 591 -25.66 4.51 30.69
CA GLU A 591 -24.35 4.33 30.03
C GLU A 591 -23.55 5.63 30.06
N TYR A 592 -22.25 5.55 30.39
CA TYR A 592 -21.35 6.70 30.38
C TYR A 592 -20.99 7.08 28.93
N VAL A 593 -21.47 8.26 28.50
CA VAL A 593 -21.39 8.70 27.10
C VAL A 593 -19.94 8.78 26.60
N ALA A 594 -19.02 9.36 27.37
CA ALA A 594 -17.65 9.51 26.95
C ALA A 594 -16.95 8.16 26.74
N GLY A 595 -17.20 7.19 27.62
CA GLY A 595 -16.67 5.81 27.44
C GLY A 595 -17.34 5.07 26.27
N LYS A 596 -18.64 5.23 26.08
CA LYS A 596 -19.40 4.58 24.98
C LYS A 596 -18.96 5.09 23.60
N LEU A 597 -18.66 6.38 23.49
CA LEU A 597 -18.29 7.04 22.24
C LEU A 597 -16.77 7.14 22.03
N GLU A 598 -15.97 6.53 22.93
CA GLU A 598 -14.50 6.53 22.86
C GLU A 598 -13.94 7.95 22.74
N MET A 599 -14.44 8.87 23.59
CA MET A 599 -13.94 10.25 23.65
C MET A 599 -12.52 10.28 24.20
N GLU A 600 -11.76 11.33 23.86
CA GLU A 600 -10.38 11.54 24.36
C GLU A 600 -10.37 11.75 25.88
N GLU A 601 -9.21 11.53 26.49
CA GLU A 601 -8.98 11.77 27.92
C GLU A 601 -9.32 13.22 28.24
N ASP A 602 -9.91 13.84 28.97
CA ASP A 602 -10.32 15.26 29.17
C ASP A 602 -11.42 15.79 28.22
N GLU A 603 -11.94 14.97 27.29
CA GLU A 603 -13.05 15.37 26.43
C GLU A 603 -14.39 15.05 27.10
N GLN A 604 -15.27 16.08 27.21
CA GLN A 604 -16.59 15.96 27.84
C GLN A 604 -17.68 16.55 26.94
N PRO A 605 -18.87 15.95 26.91
CA PRO A 605 -20.00 16.52 26.20
C PRO A 605 -20.50 17.80 26.91
N VAL A 606 -20.52 18.91 26.17
CA VAL A 606 -21.05 20.21 26.65
C VAL A 606 -22.49 20.43 26.23
N TYR A 607 -22.95 19.74 25.22
CA TYR A 607 -24.33 19.81 24.74
C TYR A 607 -24.73 18.54 23.98
N MET A 608 -25.93 18.05 24.20
CA MET A 608 -26.57 16.98 23.44
C MET A 608 -27.73 17.56 22.63
N ALA A 609 -27.72 17.35 21.30
CA ALA A 609 -28.90 17.61 20.47
C ALA A 609 -29.53 16.26 20.10
N LEU A 610 -30.84 16.20 20.30
CA LEU A 610 -31.70 15.08 19.89
C LEU A 610 -32.41 15.47 18.60
N LEU A 611 -32.24 14.64 17.56
CA LEU A 611 -32.74 14.95 16.22
C LEU A 611 -33.61 13.82 15.70
N HIS A 612 -34.84 14.15 15.34
CA HIS A 612 -35.71 13.25 14.59
C HIS A 612 -35.35 13.26 13.09
N GLU A 613 -35.07 14.45 12.57
CA GLU A 613 -34.54 14.70 11.22
C GLU A 613 -33.48 15.78 11.27
N TYR A 614 -32.58 15.84 10.25
CA TYR A 614 -31.57 16.90 10.13
C TYR A 614 -32.21 18.24 9.65
N LYS A 615 -33.18 18.72 10.39
CA LYS A 615 -33.85 20.01 10.17
C LYS A 615 -33.68 20.94 11.36
N GLY A 616 -33.72 22.26 11.14
CA GLY A 616 -33.51 23.23 12.19
C GLY A 616 -32.08 23.71 12.32
N TYR A 617 -31.75 24.31 13.44
CA TYR A 617 -30.49 25.04 13.61
C TYR A 617 -29.82 24.74 14.95
N MET A 618 -28.49 24.68 14.91
CA MET A 618 -27.63 24.75 16.10
C MET A 618 -27.26 26.21 16.36
N LEU A 619 -27.50 26.65 17.56
CA LEU A 619 -27.12 27.98 18.07
C LEU A 619 -25.87 27.82 18.98
N PHE A 620 -24.92 28.69 18.79
CA PHE A 620 -23.74 28.77 19.64
C PHE A 620 -23.53 30.21 20.14
N ALA A 621 -23.56 30.40 21.44
CA ALA A 621 -23.22 31.67 22.08
C ALA A 621 -21.79 31.57 22.66
N PHE A 622 -20.93 32.49 22.32
CA PHE A 622 -19.54 32.51 22.74
C PHE A 622 -19.29 33.58 23.84
N GLU A 623 -18.35 33.32 24.73
CA GLU A 623 -18.00 34.24 25.83
C GLU A 623 -17.71 35.67 25.37
N ASN A 624 -17.14 35.84 24.17
CA ASN A 624 -16.82 37.16 23.58
C ASN A 624 -18.02 37.93 22.99
N GLY A 625 -19.26 37.47 23.21
CA GLY A 625 -20.47 38.13 22.74
C GLY A 625 -20.87 37.84 21.30
N LYS A 626 -20.16 36.90 20.65
CA LYS A 626 -20.53 36.41 19.32
C LYS A 626 -21.59 35.32 19.41
N PHE A 627 -22.37 35.23 18.36
CA PHE A 627 -23.48 34.28 18.23
C PHE A 627 -23.47 33.68 16.83
N ALA A 628 -23.49 32.36 16.76
CA ALA A 628 -23.54 31.63 15.49
C ALA A 628 -24.80 30.80 15.39
N LYS A 629 -25.43 30.82 14.22
CA LYS A 629 -26.56 29.98 13.83
C LYS A 629 -26.07 29.08 12.69
N VAL A 630 -26.08 27.78 12.89
CA VAL A 630 -25.60 26.78 11.93
C VAL A 630 -26.73 25.85 11.56
N ASP A 631 -26.91 25.61 10.27
CA ASP A 631 -27.89 24.63 9.77
C ASP A 631 -27.50 23.22 10.26
N VAL A 632 -28.44 22.50 10.88
CA VAL A 632 -28.19 21.13 11.38
C VAL A 632 -27.80 20.16 10.26
N ALA A 633 -28.27 20.40 9.01
CA ALA A 633 -27.85 19.64 7.85
C ALA A 633 -26.29 19.65 7.63
N ALA A 634 -25.58 20.65 8.17
CA ALA A 634 -24.12 20.70 8.13
C ALA A 634 -23.44 19.55 8.89
N TYR A 635 -24.14 18.91 9.81
CA TYR A 635 -23.65 17.74 10.59
C TYR A 635 -24.07 16.41 9.98
N GLN A 636 -24.89 16.40 8.94
CA GLN A 636 -25.26 15.21 8.20
C GLN A 636 -24.07 14.73 7.36
N THR A 637 -23.75 13.44 7.37
CA THR A 637 -22.67 12.84 6.59
C THR A 637 -23.20 11.72 5.71
N LYS A 638 -22.67 11.62 4.48
CA LYS A 638 -23.00 10.52 3.56
C LYS A 638 -22.42 9.16 3.99
N THR A 639 -21.50 9.16 4.94
CA THR A 639 -20.85 7.96 5.49
C THR A 639 -21.08 7.93 6.99
N ASN A 640 -21.10 6.73 7.61
CA ASN A 640 -21.23 6.54 9.06
C ASN A 640 -20.02 7.06 9.86
N ARG A 641 -19.64 8.32 9.65
CA ARG A 641 -18.63 8.97 10.47
C ARG A 641 -19.21 9.29 11.84
N LYS A 642 -18.71 8.62 12.86
CA LYS A 642 -19.15 8.84 14.25
C LYS A 642 -18.60 10.13 14.87
N LYS A 643 -17.45 10.64 14.43
CA LYS A 643 -16.77 11.84 14.96
C LYS A 643 -16.54 12.87 13.85
N LEU A 644 -16.94 14.14 14.08
CA LEU A 644 -16.68 15.26 13.19
C LEU A 644 -15.88 16.32 13.91
N LEU A 645 -14.76 16.74 13.30
CA LEU A 645 -13.90 17.80 13.79
C LEU A 645 -14.46 19.17 13.44
N ASN A 646 -14.04 20.22 14.19
CA ASN A 646 -14.42 21.62 13.98
C ASN A 646 -15.95 21.78 13.93
N ALA A 647 -16.63 21.25 14.95
CA ALA A 647 -18.09 21.28 15.03
C ALA A 647 -18.65 22.69 15.33
N TYR A 648 -17.86 23.55 15.94
CA TYR A 648 -18.11 24.97 16.18
C TYR A 648 -16.79 25.72 16.34
N SER A 649 -16.82 27.05 16.37
CA SER A 649 -15.62 27.88 16.36
C SER A 649 -14.80 27.78 17.66
N ALA A 650 -13.50 27.52 17.53
CA ALA A 650 -12.53 27.48 18.64
C ALA A 650 -11.96 28.88 19.00
N LYS A 651 -12.39 29.96 18.35
CA LYS A 651 -11.81 31.31 18.55
C LYS A 651 -12.19 32.00 19.87
N SER A 652 -13.20 31.49 20.56
CA SER A 652 -13.61 31.92 21.87
C SER A 652 -14.27 30.78 22.61
N PRO A 653 -14.16 30.66 23.94
CA PRO A 653 -14.87 29.66 24.70
C PRO A 653 -16.37 29.71 24.44
N LEU A 654 -16.99 28.53 24.42
CA LEU A 654 -18.43 28.36 24.27
C LEU A 654 -19.11 28.71 25.59
N ALA A 655 -20.06 29.64 25.58
CA ALA A 655 -20.87 29.98 26.76
C ALA A 655 -22.14 29.12 26.83
N ALA A 656 -22.75 28.82 25.67
CA ALA A 656 -23.91 27.93 25.56
C ALA A 656 -24.09 27.42 24.13
N ALA A 657 -24.68 26.23 23.99
CA ALA A 657 -25.18 25.68 22.73
C ALA A 657 -26.65 25.29 22.88
N MET A 658 -27.40 25.35 21.79
CA MET A 658 -28.82 24.99 21.78
C MET A 658 -29.27 24.55 20.38
N TYR A 659 -30.03 23.49 20.31
CA TYR A 659 -30.78 23.11 19.10
C TYR A 659 -32.14 23.76 19.11
N ILE A 660 -32.56 24.29 17.96
CA ILE A 660 -33.90 24.79 17.72
C ILE A 660 -34.45 24.20 16.40
N PRO A 661 -35.71 23.66 16.41
CA PRO A 661 -36.32 23.14 15.19
C PRO A 661 -36.68 24.24 14.21
N GLU A 662 -37.11 25.41 14.72
CA GLU A 662 -37.55 26.58 13.96
C GLU A 662 -37.03 27.87 14.61
N ASP A 663 -37.08 28.96 13.86
CA ASP A 663 -36.68 30.27 14.38
C ASP A 663 -37.53 30.70 15.55
N THR A 664 -36.87 31.17 16.61
CA THR A 664 -37.51 31.55 17.87
C THR A 664 -36.74 32.71 18.53
N GLU A 665 -37.20 33.16 19.68
CA GLU A 665 -36.50 34.16 20.49
C GLU A 665 -35.70 33.48 21.58
N VAL A 666 -34.44 33.89 21.73
CA VAL A 666 -33.51 33.42 22.77
C VAL A 666 -32.98 34.58 23.61
N VAL A 667 -32.72 34.31 24.87
CA VAL A 667 -32.17 35.30 25.80
C VAL A 667 -30.65 34.98 26.01
N LEU A 668 -29.79 35.93 25.66
CA LEU A 668 -28.34 35.88 26.01
C LEU A 668 -28.11 36.57 27.34
N CYS A 669 -27.40 35.92 28.23
CA CYS A 669 -27.05 36.40 29.54
C CYS A 669 -25.57 36.76 29.61
N SER A 670 -25.20 37.82 30.34
CA SER A 670 -23.82 38.19 30.62
C SER A 670 -23.54 38.19 32.13
N ASP A 671 -22.26 38.06 32.50
CA ASP A 671 -21.77 38.13 33.87
C ASP A 671 -21.98 39.53 34.51
N SER A 672 -22.37 40.52 33.69
CA SER A 672 -22.76 41.85 34.21
C SER A 672 -24.27 41.90 34.56
N GLY A 673 -24.96 40.76 34.57
CA GLY A 673 -26.42 40.66 34.82
C GLY A 673 -27.28 41.18 33.71
N ARG A 674 -26.75 41.57 32.54
CA ARG A 674 -27.54 42.03 31.39
C ARG A 674 -28.10 40.87 30.62
N LYS A 675 -29.37 41.03 30.19
CA LYS A 675 -30.08 40.10 29.32
C LYS A 675 -30.34 40.77 27.97
N LEU A 676 -30.17 39.99 26.89
CA LEU A 676 -30.45 40.43 25.50
C LEU A 676 -31.39 39.44 24.85
N LEU A 677 -32.58 39.89 24.52
CA LEU A 677 -33.58 39.10 23.78
C LEU A 677 -33.31 39.21 22.27
N LEU A 678 -32.95 38.10 21.67
CA LEU A 678 -32.55 38.00 20.28
C LEU A 678 -33.54 37.12 19.51
N ASN A 679 -34.07 37.62 18.39
CA ASN A 679 -34.84 36.80 17.45
C ASN A 679 -33.86 36.11 16.48
N THR A 680 -33.90 34.77 16.47
CA THR A 680 -32.97 33.97 15.65
C THR A 680 -33.25 34.07 14.15
N GLY A 681 -34.50 34.44 13.75
CA GLY A 681 -34.85 34.71 12.35
C GLY A 681 -34.12 35.90 11.72
N GLY A 682 -33.61 36.82 12.58
CA GLY A 682 -32.76 37.93 12.15
C GLY A 682 -31.28 37.57 11.94
N VAL A 683 -30.87 36.32 12.23
CA VAL A 683 -29.51 35.83 12.07
C VAL A 683 -29.44 34.82 10.93
N LEU A 684 -28.61 35.12 9.94
CA LEU A 684 -28.45 34.24 8.79
C LEU A 684 -27.78 32.91 9.20
N ALA A 685 -28.45 31.80 8.91
CA ALA A 685 -27.88 30.46 9.13
C ALA A 685 -26.69 30.21 8.20
N LYS A 686 -25.66 29.55 8.73
CA LYS A 686 -24.47 29.17 7.98
C LYS A 686 -24.46 27.66 7.75
N SER A 687 -24.00 27.24 6.56
CA SER A 687 -23.75 25.83 6.22
C SER A 687 -22.37 25.34 6.68
N THR A 688 -21.48 26.23 7.14
CA THR A 688 -20.15 25.90 7.65
C THR A 688 -20.17 25.79 9.17
N LYS A 689 -19.72 24.65 9.70
CA LYS A 689 -19.80 24.31 11.13
C LYS A 689 -18.96 25.23 12.03
N ASP A 690 -17.73 25.56 11.64
CA ASP A 690 -16.75 26.33 12.40
C ASP A 690 -16.91 27.85 12.27
N THR A 691 -18.09 28.32 11.89
CA THR A 691 -18.36 29.76 11.73
C THR A 691 -18.18 30.53 13.05
N ILE A 692 -17.51 31.68 12.98
CA ILE A 692 -17.31 32.58 14.11
C ILE A 692 -18.63 33.24 14.55
N GLY A 693 -19.62 33.27 13.67
CA GLY A 693 -20.88 33.97 13.90
C GLY A 693 -20.80 35.48 13.77
N ILE A 694 -21.86 36.15 14.20
CA ILE A 694 -21.99 37.62 14.23
C ILE A 694 -21.72 38.15 15.65
N SER A 695 -21.39 39.44 15.79
CA SER A 695 -21.40 40.10 17.09
C SER A 695 -22.84 40.35 17.50
N ALA A 696 -23.31 39.67 18.55
CA ALA A 696 -24.66 39.77 19.03
C ALA A 696 -24.75 40.69 20.28
N MET A 697 -23.87 40.45 21.28
CA MET A 697 -23.89 41.20 22.50
C MET A 697 -22.64 42.07 22.64
N THR A 698 -22.82 43.40 22.84
CA THR A 698 -21.73 44.31 23.12
C THR A 698 -21.35 44.21 24.59
N LEU A 699 -20.13 43.76 24.88
CA LEU A 699 -19.62 43.56 26.25
C LEU A 699 -18.67 44.69 26.68
N LYS A 700 -18.71 45.07 27.96
CA LYS A 700 -17.68 45.93 28.57
C LYS A 700 -16.38 45.15 28.72
N LYS A 701 -15.26 45.87 28.90
CA LYS A 701 -13.95 45.25 29.12
C LYS A 701 -14.01 44.24 30.28
N ASN A 702 -13.46 43.05 30.07
CA ASN A 702 -13.44 41.90 30.99
C ASN A 702 -14.84 41.35 31.38
N LYS A 703 -15.85 41.60 30.57
CA LYS A 703 -17.17 40.98 30.72
C LYS A 703 -17.40 39.93 29.64
N LYS A 704 -18.19 38.89 29.96
CA LYS A 704 -18.45 37.77 29.08
C LYS A 704 -19.91 37.34 29.09
N VAL A 705 -20.34 36.68 27.99
CA VAL A 705 -21.60 35.97 27.95
C VAL A 705 -21.45 34.71 28.81
N THR A 706 -22.46 34.42 29.62
CA THR A 706 -22.45 33.30 30.57
C THR A 706 -23.43 32.20 30.20
N GLY A 707 -24.42 32.48 29.32
CA GLY A 707 -25.41 31.50 28.95
C GLY A 707 -26.42 31.98 27.93
N MET A 708 -27.27 31.08 27.51
CA MET A 708 -28.37 31.30 26.57
C MET A 708 -29.52 30.37 26.94
N TYR A 709 -30.77 30.85 26.82
CA TYR A 709 -31.94 30.03 27.02
C TYR A 709 -33.10 30.51 26.12
N LEU A 710 -34.11 29.65 25.90
CA LEU A 710 -35.30 29.98 25.14
C LEU A 710 -36.16 30.99 25.90
N TYR A 711 -36.55 32.07 25.22
CA TYR A 711 -37.50 33.04 25.80
C TYR A 711 -38.87 32.41 25.97
N LYS A 712 -39.47 32.61 27.14
CA LYS A 712 -40.84 32.22 27.42
C LYS A 712 -41.73 33.47 27.46
N GLU A 713 -42.87 33.43 26.75
CA GLU A 713 -43.81 34.54 26.74
C GLU A 713 -44.32 34.82 28.14
N GLY A 714 -44.27 36.09 28.57
CA GLY A 714 -44.55 36.49 29.94
C GLY A 714 -43.37 36.51 30.93
N GLU A 715 -42.17 36.02 30.51
CA GLU A 715 -40.98 36.05 31.37
C GLU A 715 -40.50 37.45 31.77
N PHE A 716 -40.69 38.41 30.87
CA PHE A 716 -40.37 39.83 31.13
C PHE A 716 -41.66 40.66 31.10
N GLU A 717 -41.84 41.57 32.11
CA GLU A 717 -42.95 42.51 32.11
C GLU A 717 -42.90 43.44 30.90
N LYS A 718 -41.69 43.83 30.47
CA LYS A 718 -41.47 44.72 29.32
C LYS A 718 -40.46 44.11 28.34
N PRO A 719 -40.82 43.12 27.52
CA PRO A 719 -39.91 42.40 26.60
C PRO A 719 -39.18 43.30 25.62
N TRP A 720 -39.83 44.42 25.18
CA TRP A 720 -39.19 45.34 24.22
C TRP A 720 -37.95 46.04 24.76
N ARG A 721 -37.74 46.10 26.09
CA ARG A 721 -36.58 46.64 26.72
C ARG A 721 -35.33 45.77 26.53
N TYR A 722 -35.51 44.48 26.40
CA TYR A 722 -34.46 43.45 26.23
C TYR A 722 -34.24 43.10 24.77
N ARG A 723 -35.26 43.33 23.93
CA ARG A 723 -35.25 42.92 22.51
C ARG A 723 -34.31 43.78 21.71
N ALA A 724 -33.36 43.11 20.98
CA ALA A 724 -32.43 43.77 20.09
C ALA A 724 -33.15 44.33 18.88
N LYS A 725 -33.06 45.62 18.61
CA LYS A 725 -33.52 46.22 17.35
C LYS A 725 -32.51 46.04 16.22
N ASN A 726 -31.25 46.19 16.53
CA ASN A 726 -30.10 45.94 15.67
C ASN A 726 -29.00 45.23 16.43
N LEU A 727 -28.18 44.44 15.78
CA LEU A 727 -27.03 43.74 16.34
C LEU A 727 -25.74 44.43 15.90
N PRO A 728 -24.74 44.56 16.77
CA PRO A 728 -24.72 44.12 18.18
C PRO A 728 -25.45 45.08 19.13
N ALA A 729 -26.01 44.54 20.24
CA ALA A 729 -26.72 45.32 21.26
C ALA A 729 -26.16 45.04 22.65
N ALA A 730 -26.21 46.04 23.58
CA ALA A 730 -25.63 45.90 24.91
C ALA A 730 -26.50 45.08 25.90
N GLY A 731 -27.74 44.80 25.53
CA GLY A 731 -28.72 44.20 26.43
C GLY A 731 -29.12 45.16 27.57
N ALA A 732 -30.11 44.79 28.40
CA ALA A 732 -30.62 45.56 29.52
C ALA A 732 -30.43 44.79 30.84
N LEU A 733 -30.27 45.55 31.96
CA LEU A 733 -30.37 44.97 33.29
C LEU A 733 -31.83 44.64 33.58
N PRO A 734 -32.10 43.49 34.22
CA PRO A 734 -33.46 43.16 34.65
C PRO A 734 -34.10 44.27 35.47
N SER A 735 -35.39 44.54 35.24
CA SER A 735 -36.15 45.49 36.09
C SER A 735 -36.46 44.84 37.44
N ALA A 736 -36.83 45.62 38.42
CA ALA A 736 -37.19 45.08 39.75
C ALA A 736 -38.35 44.09 39.69
N ALA A 737 -39.23 44.26 38.70
CA ALA A 737 -40.35 43.35 38.46
C ALA A 737 -39.94 42.03 37.76
N ASP A 738 -38.80 42.05 36.99
CA ASP A 738 -38.27 40.84 36.26
C ASP A 738 -37.24 40.06 37.12
N ILE A 739 -36.82 40.61 38.27
CA ILE A 739 -36.08 39.94 39.32
C ILE A 739 -37.15 39.37 40.26
N GLY A 740 -37.84 38.28 39.89
CA GLY A 740 -38.75 37.60 40.79
C GLY A 740 -38.17 37.48 42.19
N GLU A 741 -39.04 37.66 43.23
CA GLU A 741 -38.63 37.58 44.65
C GLU A 741 -37.78 36.34 44.88
N GLN A 742 -36.49 36.54 45.12
CA GLN A 742 -35.61 35.50 45.63
C GLN A 742 -36.12 35.22 47.05
N LEU A 743 -36.96 34.20 47.20
CA LEU A 743 -37.25 33.65 48.52
C LEU A 743 -35.94 33.23 49.15
N THR A 744 -35.41 34.04 50.02
CA THR A 744 -34.36 33.72 51.00
C THR A 744 -34.92 32.66 51.95
N PHE A 745 -34.48 31.44 51.83
CA PHE A 745 -34.46 30.43 52.89
C PHE A 745 -33.02 29.90 53.04
#